data_152a585a152d3a7dd52b18a6eb698810
#
_entry.id   152a585a152d3a7dd52b18a6eb698810
#
_cell.length_a   1.000
_cell.length_b   1.000
_cell.length_c   1.000
_cell.angle_alpha   90.00
_cell.angle_beta   90.00
_cell.angle_gamma   90.00
#
_symmetry.space_group_name_H-M   'P 1'
#
loop_
_entity.id
_entity.type
_entity.pdbx_description
1 polymer ?
#
loop_
_entity_poly.entity_id
_entity_poly.type
_entity_poly.pdbx_seq_one_letter_code
_entity_poly.pdbx_strand_id
1 'polypeptide(L)'
;MAPFLSKLTRQIDRLQSQHHALTDRSWLAVPSGRVYLLLIVMLSLAAAFANFHVRNQQFIHWESHPEKFFVGDTPLFSTMDAGYFLGIAQSLSRQGTPNDFSARRSFPDGKKYAQHDADTTPAKAPLLSTLIYWLADNDTPHSLLETGNMVIPVTAAITALAIILCFGATGYWLEGSVAAVGGGLSMAYLQRSSIGRIDTDQLNLGSFYLLFGLAIWTGRAKNWQVSLGVTILAGLTARLFMAWYGKSEFIWMSLFALFWMVLVCSRDWRRAGGFSILFILLSGVQIVDIDGSAYIQESFATGALQFPNVLTTVSEVTEIDLRNMLLQMTGSIGLGIIGLAGMVLWAVRHPIYAIALGPLAVFAMLNFVIGNRAIFYSAPAIWFGLAFIIITACRACYQLVLARVGGRLDLPQTGNLAVTGVIASTLLIGSYLVSPHKFVPQAAVPPKIISALESLNHVDADEGAVMASWWDYGYSSLLFNKLPVLADGGSQIAAPTFMMAKALLAPTQQETAAILKFLAREGGGGISSHASSQNSLFRHIYDSATKPAPTIYFMLTNQMNDWIYSISQIGNWDLDTGKPIPANGNANGPALSYDMLQCKPMAAPSQLNCNGHIFDLRSGKVDNQLVLDGAVRTRQGRQIGGVAFPGNQLNVLQMAEIDQTQTFYLLHRDLFQSSFNQLFHLGRADSALFEMVYYDYPYARIFRLQTQ
;
A
#
# COMPACT_ATOMS: atom_id res chain seq x y z
N MET A 1 -31.94 29.43 -12.89
CA MET A 1 -31.73 28.97 -11.49
C MET A 1 -33.03 28.62 -10.78
N ALA A 2 -34.07 29.49 -10.74
CA ALA A 2 -35.34 29.20 -10.11
C ALA A 2 -36.10 27.93 -10.62
N PRO A 3 -36.19 27.64 -11.94
CA PRO A 3 -36.82 26.40 -12.43
C PRO A 3 -36.09 25.13 -12.04
N PHE A 4 -34.74 25.17 -11.96
CA PHE A 4 -33.91 24.05 -11.55
C PHE A 4 -34.13 23.77 -10.06
N LEU A 5 -34.09 24.78 -9.22
CA LEU A 5 -34.36 24.67 -7.77
C LEU A 5 -35.75 24.11 -7.50
N SER A 6 -36.79 24.58 -8.21
CA SER A 6 -38.17 24.07 -8.05
C SER A 6 -38.33 22.62 -8.49
N LYS A 7 -37.56 22.18 -9.49
CA LYS A 7 -37.54 20.78 -9.94
C LYS A 7 -36.81 19.89 -8.94
N LEU A 8 -35.68 20.37 -8.41
CA LEU A 8 -34.91 19.71 -7.37
C LEU A 8 -35.71 19.57 -6.07
N THR A 9 -36.41 20.65 -5.65
CA THR A 9 -37.29 20.63 -4.46
C THR A 9 -38.39 19.58 -4.61
N ARG A 10 -39.08 19.51 -5.78
CA ARG A 10 -40.08 18.46 -6.03
C ARG A 10 -39.53 17.05 -6.01
N GLN A 11 -38.31 16.83 -6.50
CA GLN A 11 -37.65 15.53 -6.40
C GLN A 11 -37.28 15.19 -4.94
N ILE A 12 -36.79 16.16 -4.18
CA ILE A 12 -36.48 16.00 -2.75
C ILE A 12 -37.78 15.69 -1.98
N ASP A 13 -38.88 16.37 -2.24
CA ASP A 13 -40.17 16.10 -1.62
C ASP A 13 -40.70 14.70 -1.92
N ARG A 14 -40.50 14.24 -3.15
CA ARG A 14 -40.84 12.87 -3.57
C ARG A 14 -40.00 11.82 -2.86
N LEU A 15 -38.69 12.05 -2.73
CA LEU A 15 -37.77 11.16 -2.00
C LEU A 15 -38.08 11.14 -0.51
N GLN A 16 -38.45 12.29 0.09
CA GLN A 16 -38.83 12.36 1.50
C GLN A 16 -40.18 11.73 1.79
N SER A 17 -41.16 11.90 0.90
CA SER A 17 -42.46 11.24 1.06
C SER A 17 -42.33 9.72 0.95
N GLN A 18 -41.46 9.23 0.05
CA GLN A 18 -41.10 7.81 -0.02
C GLN A 18 -40.38 7.35 1.25
N HIS A 19 -39.48 8.17 1.79
CA HIS A 19 -38.76 7.85 3.03
C HIS A 19 -39.71 7.78 4.22
N HIS A 20 -40.63 8.76 4.38
CA HIS A 20 -41.66 8.73 5.43
C HIS A 20 -42.61 7.52 5.27
N ALA A 21 -43.06 7.23 4.07
CA ALA A 21 -43.89 6.03 3.80
C ALA A 21 -43.21 4.71 4.07
N LEU A 22 -41.87 4.66 3.98
CA LEU A 22 -41.06 3.46 4.27
C LEU A 22 -40.65 3.36 5.74
N THR A 23 -40.53 4.51 6.45
CA THR A 23 -40.20 4.57 7.89
C THR A 23 -41.40 4.44 8.81
N ASP A 24 -42.59 4.84 8.36
CA ASP A 24 -43.84 4.73 9.12
C ASP A 24 -44.41 3.29 9.20
N ARG A 25 -43.81 2.34 8.53
CA ARG A 25 -44.18 0.94 8.72
C ARG A 25 -43.65 0.46 10.06
N SER A 26 -44.56 0.15 10.98
CA SER A 26 -44.36 -0.21 12.38
C SER A 26 -43.37 -1.35 12.68
N TRP A 27 -42.90 -2.07 11.66
CA TRP A 27 -41.90 -3.14 11.76
C TRP A 27 -40.45 -2.64 11.69
N LEU A 28 -40.23 -1.35 11.40
CA LEU A 28 -38.91 -0.69 11.50
C LEU A 28 -38.78 0.13 12.81
N ALA A 29 -39.74 0.05 13.73
CA ALA A 29 -39.63 0.68 15.05
C ALA A 29 -38.40 0.09 15.75
N VAL A 30 -37.33 0.87 15.83
CA VAL A 30 -36.14 0.57 16.64
C VAL A 30 -36.62 0.46 18.10
N PRO A 31 -36.43 -0.66 18.79
CA PRO A 31 -36.82 -0.77 20.19
C PRO A 31 -36.08 0.33 20.98
N SER A 32 -36.79 1.31 21.45
CA SER A 32 -36.30 2.37 22.32
C SER A 32 -36.21 1.79 23.75
N GLY A 33 -35.06 1.32 24.16
CA GLY A 33 -34.90 0.80 25.50
C GLY A 33 -33.45 0.62 25.92
N ARG A 34 -33.22 0.61 27.23
CA ARG A 34 -31.90 0.38 27.82
C ARG A 34 -31.25 -0.93 27.35
N VAL A 35 -32.05 -1.96 27.10
CA VAL A 35 -31.60 -3.29 26.61
C VAL A 35 -31.04 -3.19 25.19
N TYR A 36 -31.69 -2.43 24.29
CA TYR A 36 -31.18 -2.21 22.93
C TYR A 36 -29.86 -1.43 22.92
N LEU A 37 -29.78 -0.40 23.74
CA LEU A 37 -28.55 0.37 23.90
C LEU A 37 -27.42 -0.50 24.44
N LEU A 38 -27.72 -1.33 25.45
CA LEU A 38 -26.73 -2.27 26.00
C LEU A 38 -26.25 -3.27 24.92
N LEU A 39 -27.16 -3.80 24.10
CA LEU A 39 -26.81 -4.70 22.99
C LEU A 39 -25.90 -4.01 21.98
N ILE A 40 -26.21 -2.78 21.57
CA ILE A 40 -25.35 -1.99 20.67
C ILE A 40 -23.96 -1.81 21.28
N VAL A 41 -23.88 -1.40 22.53
CA VAL A 41 -22.60 -1.19 23.22
C VAL A 41 -21.80 -2.48 23.28
N MET A 42 -22.42 -3.60 23.65
CA MET A 42 -21.77 -4.91 23.72
C MET A 42 -21.24 -5.38 22.36
N LEU A 43 -22.04 -5.25 21.30
CA LEU A 43 -21.62 -5.65 19.96
C LEU A 43 -20.56 -4.71 19.40
N SER A 44 -20.61 -3.42 19.73
CA SER A 44 -19.58 -2.45 19.34
C SER A 44 -18.24 -2.73 20.02
N LEU A 45 -18.27 -3.04 21.32
CA LEU A 45 -17.08 -3.44 22.07
C LEU A 45 -16.51 -4.77 21.55
N ALA A 46 -17.38 -5.74 21.25
CA ALA A 46 -16.96 -7.02 20.68
C ALA A 46 -16.30 -6.83 19.28
N ALA A 47 -16.86 -5.97 18.44
CA ALA A 47 -16.28 -5.67 17.13
C ALA A 47 -14.93 -4.92 17.23
N ALA A 48 -14.83 -3.95 18.11
CA ALA A 48 -13.58 -3.24 18.39
C ALA A 48 -12.51 -4.20 18.95
N PHE A 49 -12.89 -5.03 19.91
CA PHE A 49 -12.02 -6.05 20.50
C PHE A 49 -11.56 -7.09 19.45
N ALA A 50 -12.43 -7.57 18.57
CA ALA A 50 -12.07 -8.51 17.51
C ALA A 50 -11.00 -7.91 16.58
N ASN A 51 -11.15 -6.64 16.18
CA ASN A 51 -10.19 -5.95 15.35
C ASN A 51 -8.84 -5.71 16.07
N PHE A 52 -8.88 -5.30 17.33
CA PHE A 52 -7.69 -5.18 18.17
C PHE A 52 -6.99 -6.53 18.35
N HIS A 53 -7.73 -7.55 18.74
CA HIS A 53 -7.22 -8.87 19.08
C HIS A 53 -6.48 -9.53 17.91
N VAL A 54 -7.04 -9.46 16.70
CA VAL A 54 -6.39 -10.06 15.52
C VAL A 54 -5.01 -9.44 15.27
N ARG A 55 -4.87 -8.09 15.36
CA ARG A 55 -3.57 -7.43 15.18
C ARG A 55 -2.61 -7.76 16.32
N ASN A 56 -3.09 -7.83 17.55
CA ASN A 56 -2.28 -8.24 18.68
C ASN A 56 -1.80 -9.70 18.55
N GLN A 57 -2.64 -10.61 18.05
CA GLN A 57 -2.23 -12.00 17.79
C GLN A 57 -1.18 -12.11 16.67
N GLN A 58 -1.21 -11.21 15.68
CA GLN A 58 -0.15 -11.14 14.67
C GLN A 58 1.20 -10.78 15.29
N PHE A 59 1.22 -9.83 16.25
CA PHE A 59 2.45 -9.46 16.96
C PHE A 59 2.99 -10.60 17.84
N ILE A 60 2.12 -11.26 18.60
CA ILE A 60 2.47 -12.45 19.39
C ILE A 60 3.04 -13.57 18.48
N HIS A 61 2.47 -13.72 17.28
CA HIS A 61 3.03 -14.67 16.30
C HIS A 61 4.44 -14.26 15.85
N TRP A 62 4.69 -12.99 15.61
CA TRP A 62 6.02 -12.48 15.28
C TRP A 62 7.01 -12.75 16.40
N GLU A 63 6.66 -12.47 17.65
CA GLU A 63 7.48 -12.76 18.83
C GLU A 63 7.81 -14.27 18.99
N SER A 64 6.90 -15.14 18.54
CA SER A 64 7.12 -16.59 18.56
C SER A 64 8.03 -17.12 17.44
N HIS A 65 8.37 -16.28 16.45
CA HIS A 65 9.23 -16.61 15.32
C HIS A 65 10.26 -15.48 15.06
N PRO A 66 11.10 -15.16 16.07
CA PRO A 66 11.97 -13.98 16.00
C PRO A 66 12.97 -14.05 14.82
N GLU A 67 13.39 -15.24 14.41
CA GLU A 67 14.30 -15.45 13.29
C GLU A 67 13.76 -14.94 11.94
N LYS A 68 12.44 -14.71 11.83
CA LYS A 68 11.77 -14.20 10.61
C LYS A 68 11.38 -12.73 10.69
N PHE A 69 11.16 -12.23 11.90
CA PHE A 69 10.48 -10.96 12.11
C PHE A 69 11.25 -9.96 12.98
N PHE A 70 12.43 -10.36 13.47
CA PHE A 70 13.26 -9.49 14.32
C PHE A 70 14.72 -9.49 13.87
N VAL A 71 15.42 -8.39 14.17
CA VAL A 71 16.87 -8.30 14.15
C VAL A 71 17.31 -7.99 15.58
N GLY A 72 17.96 -8.96 16.25
CA GLY A 72 18.10 -8.90 17.70
C GLY A 72 16.72 -8.80 18.37
N ASP A 73 16.52 -7.76 19.17
CA ASP A 73 15.25 -7.49 19.84
C ASP A 73 14.35 -6.51 19.04
N THR A 74 14.82 -6.00 17.89
CA THR A 74 14.11 -4.99 17.10
C THR A 74 13.10 -5.67 16.17
N PRO A 75 11.77 -5.42 16.33
CA PRO A 75 10.77 -5.92 15.40
C PRO A 75 10.95 -5.28 14.03
N LEU A 76 10.56 -5.99 12.97
CA LEU A 76 10.60 -5.49 11.60
C LEU A 76 9.27 -4.84 11.20
N PHE A 77 9.14 -4.54 9.93
CA PHE A 77 7.93 -3.95 9.34
C PHE A 77 7.47 -4.75 8.12
N SER A 78 6.17 -4.64 7.79
CA SER A 78 5.53 -5.35 6.68
C SER A 78 5.25 -4.48 5.46
N THR A 79 5.73 -3.23 5.46
CA THR A 79 5.70 -2.31 4.32
C THR A 79 6.97 -1.47 4.28
N MET A 80 7.50 -1.21 3.09
CA MET A 80 8.68 -0.36 2.90
C MET A 80 8.43 1.09 3.39
N ASP A 81 7.20 1.58 3.31
CA ASP A 81 6.81 2.93 3.73
C ASP A 81 6.92 3.15 5.25
N ALA A 82 6.98 2.09 6.06
CA ALA A 82 7.21 2.23 7.50
C ALA A 82 8.48 3.03 7.82
N GLY A 83 9.55 2.78 7.08
CA GLY A 83 10.81 3.50 7.23
C GLY A 83 10.68 5.02 7.00
N TYR A 84 9.74 5.45 6.17
CA TYR A 84 9.42 6.86 5.94
C TYR A 84 8.84 7.52 7.21
N PHE A 85 7.78 6.94 7.77
CA PHE A 85 7.13 7.51 8.96
C PHE A 85 8.02 7.47 10.19
N LEU A 86 8.77 6.38 10.35
CA LEU A 86 9.71 6.19 11.46
C LEU A 86 10.95 7.08 11.32
N GLY A 87 11.49 7.26 10.12
CA GLY A 87 12.60 8.16 9.86
C GLY A 87 12.27 9.63 10.15
N ILE A 88 11.02 10.04 9.86
CA ILE A 88 10.51 11.36 10.25
C ILE A 88 10.40 11.46 11.78
N ALA A 89 9.83 10.46 12.46
CA ALA A 89 9.74 10.43 13.92
C ALA A 89 11.13 10.52 14.56
N GLN A 90 12.12 9.82 14.01
CA GLN A 90 13.52 9.88 14.41
C GLN A 90 14.12 11.29 14.24
N SER A 91 13.85 11.94 13.10
CA SER A 91 14.31 13.30 12.83
C SER A 91 13.67 14.33 13.77
N LEU A 92 12.39 14.18 14.09
CA LEU A 92 11.69 15.00 15.10
C LEU A 92 12.33 14.88 16.48
N SER A 93 12.70 13.67 16.88
CA SER A 93 13.35 13.42 18.17
C SER A 93 14.73 14.11 18.27
N ARG A 94 15.50 14.14 17.19
CA ARG A 94 16.86 14.66 17.17
C ARG A 94 16.94 16.17 16.98
N GLN A 95 16.12 16.71 16.09
CA GLN A 95 16.24 18.08 15.63
C GLN A 95 14.96 18.90 15.80
N GLY A 96 13.86 18.28 16.30
CA GLY A 96 12.56 18.95 16.39
C GLY A 96 11.90 19.21 15.02
N THR A 97 12.54 18.82 13.91
CA THR A 97 12.04 19.05 12.55
C THR A 97 12.28 17.82 11.66
N PRO A 98 11.46 17.59 10.59
CA PRO A 98 11.68 16.52 9.63
C PRO A 98 12.78 16.86 8.58
N ASN A 99 13.47 18.00 8.70
CA ASN A 99 14.36 18.50 7.65
C ASN A 99 15.58 17.61 7.42
N ASP A 100 16.17 17.04 8.48
CA ASP A 100 17.31 16.13 8.37
C ASP A 100 16.96 14.89 7.54
N PHE A 101 15.82 14.28 7.82
CA PHE A 101 15.33 13.15 7.04
C PHE A 101 15.13 13.53 5.56
N SER A 102 14.52 14.69 5.31
CA SER A 102 14.26 15.18 3.95
C SER A 102 15.53 15.48 3.16
N ALA A 103 16.55 16.04 3.82
CA ALA A 103 17.83 16.37 3.19
C ALA A 103 18.61 15.12 2.75
N ARG A 104 18.44 14.00 3.46
CA ARG A 104 19.13 12.73 3.15
C ARG A 104 18.46 11.92 2.05
N ARG A 105 17.26 12.30 1.59
CA ARG A 105 16.51 11.64 0.53
C ARG A 105 16.94 12.13 -0.84
N SER A 106 16.94 11.22 -1.83
CA SER A 106 17.29 11.58 -3.23
C SER A 106 18.53 12.48 -3.31
N PHE A 107 19.60 12.06 -2.62
CA PHE A 107 20.84 12.82 -2.52
C PHE A 107 21.46 13.09 -3.92
N PRO A 108 22.08 14.25 -4.19
CA PRO A 108 22.32 15.39 -3.29
C PRO A 108 21.16 16.41 -3.25
N ASP A 109 20.13 16.25 -4.08
CA ASP A 109 19.06 17.26 -4.23
C ASP A 109 18.23 17.44 -2.95
N GLY A 110 18.10 16.39 -2.14
CA GLY A 110 17.18 16.33 -1.02
C GLY A 110 15.72 16.31 -1.49
N LYS A 111 14.79 15.92 -0.62
CA LYS A 111 13.35 16.09 -0.88
C LYS A 111 12.80 17.12 0.08
N LYS A 112 12.39 18.26 -0.44
CA LYS A 112 11.61 19.22 0.33
C LYS A 112 10.30 18.56 0.75
N TYR A 113 9.97 18.71 2.02
CA TYR A 113 8.85 18.06 2.64
C TYR A 113 7.55 18.76 2.28
N ALA A 114 6.93 18.54 1.28
CA ALA A 114 5.74 19.08 0.64
C ALA A 114 6.07 19.78 -0.68
N GLN A 115 5.30 19.39 -1.68
CA GLN A 115 5.36 19.96 -3.03
C GLN A 115 4.85 21.40 -3.11
N HIS A 116 4.75 22.15 -2.01
CA HIS A 116 4.33 23.53 -2.02
C HIS A 116 5.34 24.44 -1.32
N ASP A 117 5.89 25.30 -2.14
CA ASP A 117 6.62 26.54 -1.91
C ASP A 117 7.97 26.49 -1.18
N ALA A 118 8.95 26.94 -1.94
CA ALA A 118 10.36 27.10 -1.60
C ALA A 118 10.62 28.09 -0.47
N ASP A 119 9.59 28.76 0.07
CA ASP A 119 9.77 29.83 1.04
C ASP A 119 8.84 29.69 2.24
N THR A 120 9.41 29.46 3.41
CA THR A 120 8.99 29.96 4.73
C THR A 120 8.10 29.14 5.67
N THR A 121 7.57 27.95 5.36
CA THR A 121 6.91 27.16 6.43
C THR A 121 7.66 25.88 6.74
N PRO A 122 8.03 25.59 8.01
CA PRO A 122 8.60 24.31 8.37
C PRO A 122 7.61 23.22 7.96
N ALA A 123 8.09 22.24 7.24
CA ALA A 123 7.30 21.12 6.77
C ALA A 123 6.62 20.44 7.97
N LYS A 124 5.30 20.30 7.91
CA LYS A 124 4.53 19.64 8.98
C LYS A 124 4.72 18.14 8.86
N ALA A 125 5.29 17.52 9.89
CA ALA A 125 5.36 16.08 9.95
C ALA A 125 3.96 15.44 9.93
N PRO A 126 3.76 14.26 9.28
CA PRO A 126 2.52 13.51 9.39
C PRO A 126 2.16 13.25 10.84
N LEU A 127 0.85 13.27 11.15
CA LEU A 127 0.38 13.04 12.51
C LEU A 127 0.80 11.66 13.04
N LEU A 128 0.89 10.64 12.17
CA LEU A 128 1.41 9.32 12.53
C LEU A 128 2.85 9.39 13.06
N SER A 129 3.75 10.06 12.33
CA SER A 129 5.15 10.24 12.76
C SER A 129 5.26 11.04 14.05
N THR A 130 4.43 12.08 14.20
CA THR A 130 4.38 12.91 15.42
C THR A 130 3.86 12.10 16.61
N LEU A 131 2.85 11.25 16.41
CA LEU A 131 2.32 10.37 17.45
C LEU A 131 3.37 9.34 17.91
N ILE A 132 4.06 8.72 16.97
CA ILE A 132 5.15 7.77 17.28
C ILE A 132 6.27 8.49 18.06
N TYR A 133 6.69 9.67 17.60
CA TYR A 133 7.68 10.49 18.31
C TYR A 133 7.29 10.80 19.78
N TRP A 134 6.03 11.12 20.04
CA TRP A 134 5.56 11.43 21.38
C TRP A 134 5.44 10.20 22.30
N LEU A 135 5.19 9.04 21.73
CA LEU A 135 4.96 7.81 22.50
C LEU A 135 6.22 6.93 22.65
N ALA A 136 7.21 7.11 21.76
CA ALA A 136 8.45 6.33 21.82
C ALA A 136 9.37 6.80 22.95
N ASP A 137 10.02 5.86 23.61
CA ASP A 137 10.94 6.13 24.72
C ASP A 137 12.22 6.84 24.25
N ASN A 138 12.66 6.54 23.02
CA ASN A 138 13.88 7.11 22.43
C ASN A 138 13.83 7.05 20.90
N ASP A 139 14.89 7.54 20.24
CA ASP A 139 15.00 7.64 18.77
C ASP A 139 15.67 6.43 18.09
N THR A 140 15.83 5.32 18.79
CA THR A 140 16.36 4.08 18.20
C THR A 140 15.32 3.41 17.31
N PRO A 141 15.77 2.71 16.23
CA PRO A 141 14.84 1.93 15.40
C PRO A 141 13.98 0.96 16.20
N HIS A 142 14.53 0.34 17.27
CA HIS A 142 13.81 -0.55 18.17
C HIS A 142 12.59 0.14 18.80
N SER A 143 12.82 1.23 19.55
CA SER A 143 11.73 1.94 20.25
C SER A 143 10.68 2.50 19.30
N LEU A 144 11.11 3.03 18.15
CA LEU A 144 10.20 3.57 17.13
C LEU A 144 9.34 2.49 16.47
N LEU A 145 9.93 1.32 16.15
CA LEU A 145 9.22 0.19 15.54
C LEU A 145 8.26 -0.48 16.52
N GLU A 146 8.67 -0.66 17.78
CA GLU A 146 7.80 -1.18 18.83
C GLU A 146 6.59 -0.27 19.03
N THR A 147 6.81 1.03 19.20
CA THR A 147 5.74 2.03 19.34
C THR A 147 4.83 2.06 18.13
N GLY A 148 5.37 2.04 16.91
CA GLY A 148 4.60 2.00 15.68
C GLY A 148 3.70 0.77 15.60
N ASN A 149 4.20 -0.40 16.03
CA ASN A 149 3.41 -1.63 16.09
C ASN A 149 2.32 -1.59 17.16
N MET A 150 2.54 -0.94 18.32
CA MET A 150 1.53 -0.76 19.38
C MET A 150 0.34 0.11 18.91
N VAL A 151 0.57 1.07 18.04
CA VAL A 151 -0.49 1.96 17.51
C VAL A 151 -1.48 1.19 16.62
N ILE A 152 -1.04 0.16 15.90
CA ILE A 152 -1.86 -0.56 14.91
C ILE A 152 -3.11 -1.24 15.49
N PRO A 153 -3.06 -2.03 16.57
CA PRO A 153 -4.26 -2.62 17.16
C PRO A 153 -5.27 -1.57 17.63
N VAL A 154 -4.79 -0.46 18.18
CA VAL A 154 -5.62 0.64 18.67
C VAL A 154 -6.35 1.33 17.52
N THR A 155 -5.66 1.66 16.44
CA THR A 155 -6.27 2.28 15.25
C THR A 155 -7.28 1.35 14.58
N ALA A 156 -7.04 0.03 14.59
CA ALA A 156 -8.00 -0.94 14.09
C ALA A 156 -9.28 -1.00 14.93
N ALA A 157 -9.19 -0.90 16.25
CA ALA A 157 -10.35 -0.79 17.14
C ALA A 157 -11.14 0.52 16.91
N ILE A 158 -10.45 1.65 16.77
CA ILE A 158 -11.05 2.94 16.44
C ILE A 158 -11.77 2.88 15.08
N THR A 159 -11.16 2.25 14.09
CA THR A 159 -11.77 2.05 12.76
C THR A 159 -13.06 1.24 12.85
N ALA A 160 -13.09 0.16 13.63
CA ALA A 160 -14.31 -0.62 13.85
C ALA A 160 -15.43 0.24 14.47
N LEU A 161 -15.13 1.04 15.49
CA LEU A 161 -16.10 1.96 16.08
C LEU A 161 -16.58 3.03 15.09
N ALA A 162 -15.71 3.56 14.26
CA ALA A 162 -16.06 4.55 13.23
C ALA A 162 -17.03 3.97 12.19
N ILE A 163 -16.83 2.73 11.75
CA ILE A 163 -17.75 2.03 10.84
C ILE A 163 -19.12 1.87 11.49
N ILE A 164 -19.19 1.46 12.76
CA ILE A 164 -20.44 1.31 13.51
C ILE A 164 -21.16 2.64 13.64
N LEU A 165 -20.44 3.70 13.98
CA LEU A 165 -21.00 5.05 14.10
C LEU A 165 -21.57 5.55 12.76
N CYS A 166 -20.91 5.26 11.64
CA CYS A 166 -21.38 5.63 10.31
C CYS A 166 -22.72 4.98 9.98
N PHE A 167 -22.81 3.65 10.07
CA PHE A 167 -24.06 2.95 9.79
C PHE A 167 -25.11 3.18 10.88
N GLY A 168 -24.70 3.37 12.13
CA GLY A 168 -25.57 3.81 13.22
C GLY A 168 -26.21 5.17 12.97
N ALA A 169 -25.51 6.10 12.32
CA ALA A 169 -26.05 7.37 11.89
C ALA A 169 -27.23 7.22 10.90
N THR A 170 -27.28 6.12 10.14
CA THR A 170 -28.42 5.77 9.28
C THR A 170 -29.52 5.01 10.03
N GLY A 171 -29.28 4.58 11.29
CA GLY A 171 -30.22 3.81 12.12
C GLY A 171 -29.91 2.30 12.17
N TYR A 172 -28.86 1.84 11.53
CA TYR A 172 -28.50 0.42 11.34
C TYR A 172 -27.29 0.01 12.19
N TRP A 173 -27.38 0.13 13.52
CA TRP A 173 -26.29 -0.14 14.46
C TRP A 173 -25.83 -1.60 14.48
N LEU A 174 -26.78 -2.55 14.41
CA LEU A 174 -26.47 -3.97 14.47
C LEU A 174 -25.78 -4.45 13.18
N GLU A 175 -26.30 -4.02 12.05
CA GLU A 175 -25.70 -4.28 10.74
C GLU A 175 -24.30 -3.60 10.64
N GLY A 176 -24.18 -2.41 11.22
CA GLY A 176 -22.91 -1.70 11.34
C GLY A 176 -21.87 -2.45 12.17
N SER A 177 -22.29 -3.15 13.24
CA SER A 177 -21.37 -3.97 14.04
C SER A 177 -20.85 -5.18 13.26
N VAL A 178 -21.69 -5.83 12.44
CA VAL A 178 -21.27 -6.91 11.54
C VAL A 178 -20.32 -6.37 10.45
N ALA A 179 -20.64 -5.20 9.88
CA ALA A 179 -19.80 -4.54 8.90
C ALA A 179 -18.41 -4.18 9.44
N ALA A 180 -18.34 -3.78 10.72
CA ALA A 180 -17.09 -3.45 11.38
C ALA A 180 -16.18 -4.67 11.60
N VAL A 181 -16.75 -5.85 11.88
CA VAL A 181 -15.96 -7.09 11.98
C VAL A 181 -15.59 -7.59 10.59
N GLY A 182 -16.57 -7.81 9.71
CA GLY A 182 -16.31 -8.38 8.40
C GLY A 182 -15.45 -7.48 7.51
N GLY A 183 -15.75 -6.17 7.47
CA GLY A 183 -14.97 -5.20 6.71
C GLY A 183 -13.61 -4.89 7.33
N GLY A 184 -13.56 -4.72 8.67
CA GLY A 184 -12.33 -4.45 9.41
C GLY A 184 -11.36 -5.64 9.47
N LEU A 185 -11.85 -6.86 9.24
CA LEU A 185 -11.06 -8.09 9.14
C LEU A 185 -11.04 -8.67 7.71
N SER A 186 -11.51 -7.92 6.69
CA SER A 186 -11.37 -8.33 5.29
C SER A 186 -9.90 -8.39 4.88
N MET A 187 -9.54 -9.27 3.96
CA MET A 187 -8.17 -9.35 3.43
C MET A 187 -7.75 -8.00 2.83
N ALA A 188 -8.66 -7.33 2.12
CA ALA A 188 -8.42 -6.01 1.55
C ALA A 188 -7.94 -4.98 2.58
N TYR A 189 -8.48 -5.00 3.80
CA TYR A 189 -8.06 -4.06 4.85
C TYR A 189 -6.96 -4.62 5.75
N LEU A 190 -6.92 -5.95 6.01
CA LEU A 190 -5.83 -6.56 6.77
C LEU A 190 -4.46 -6.29 6.12
N GLN A 191 -4.36 -6.41 4.80
CA GLN A 191 -3.13 -6.07 4.07
C GLN A 191 -2.70 -4.61 4.26
N ARG A 192 -3.61 -3.71 4.68
CA ARG A 192 -3.38 -2.28 4.89
C ARG A 192 -3.24 -1.87 6.36
N SER A 193 -3.54 -2.76 7.30
CA SER A 193 -3.62 -2.44 8.73
C SER A 193 -3.12 -3.56 9.65
N SER A 194 -2.31 -4.47 9.14
CA SER A 194 -1.67 -5.53 9.94
C SER A 194 -0.41 -5.03 10.63
N ILE A 195 0.08 -5.80 11.60
CA ILE A 195 1.34 -5.54 12.31
C ILE A 195 2.48 -5.30 11.31
N GLY A 196 3.36 -4.39 11.65
CA GLY A 196 4.47 -3.97 10.81
C GLY A 196 4.08 -2.99 9.69
N ARG A 197 2.79 -2.82 9.39
CA ARG A 197 2.35 -1.81 8.41
C ARG A 197 2.15 -0.46 9.07
N ILE A 198 3.26 0.17 9.41
CA ILE A 198 3.30 1.49 10.04
C ILE A 198 3.14 2.52 8.91
N ASP A 199 1.88 2.75 8.54
CA ASP A 199 1.46 3.60 7.43
C ASP A 199 0.10 4.24 7.75
N THR A 200 -0.25 5.31 7.08
CA THR A 200 -1.51 6.04 7.27
C THR A 200 -2.74 5.22 6.91
N ASP A 201 -2.63 4.22 6.05
CA ASP A 201 -3.75 3.36 5.64
C ASP A 201 -4.46 2.67 6.82
N GLN A 202 -3.75 2.44 7.93
CA GLN A 202 -4.30 1.81 9.14
C GLN A 202 -5.49 2.58 9.76
N LEU A 203 -5.60 3.91 9.58
CA LEU A 203 -6.69 4.73 10.11
C LEU A 203 -7.52 5.43 9.01
N ASN A 204 -7.07 5.39 7.75
CA ASN A 204 -7.76 6.05 6.63
C ASN A 204 -9.21 5.58 6.50
N LEU A 205 -9.42 4.25 6.58
CA LEU A 205 -10.76 3.66 6.54
C LEU A 205 -11.66 4.19 7.66
N GLY A 206 -11.16 4.19 8.89
CA GLY A 206 -11.91 4.67 10.06
C GLY A 206 -12.25 6.14 9.97
N SER A 207 -11.30 6.99 9.62
CA SER A 207 -11.49 8.42 9.47
C SER A 207 -12.54 8.74 8.41
N PHE A 208 -12.50 8.04 7.28
CA PHE A 208 -13.45 8.21 6.19
C PHE A 208 -14.88 7.86 6.62
N TYR A 209 -15.08 6.68 7.23
CA TYR A 209 -16.40 6.29 7.75
C TYR A 209 -16.91 7.23 8.86
N LEU A 210 -16.03 7.69 9.75
CA LEU A 210 -16.39 8.64 10.80
C LEU A 210 -16.89 9.96 10.20
N LEU A 211 -16.20 10.51 9.20
CA LEU A 211 -16.60 11.74 8.53
C LEU A 211 -17.98 11.62 7.87
N PHE A 212 -18.27 10.50 7.18
CA PHE A 212 -19.59 10.24 6.62
C PHE A 212 -20.67 10.09 7.70
N GLY A 213 -20.36 9.40 8.78
CA GLY A 213 -21.26 9.26 9.93
C GLY A 213 -21.62 10.61 10.54
N LEU A 214 -20.64 11.48 10.77
CA LEU A 214 -20.83 12.83 11.28
C LEU A 214 -21.62 13.70 10.29
N ALA A 215 -21.36 13.58 8.99
CA ALA A 215 -22.13 14.28 7.95
C ALA A 215 -23.63 13.91 7.98
N ILE A 216 -23.92 12.60 8.11
CA ILE A 216 -25.30 12.10 8.24
C ILE A 216 -25.95 12.61 9.53
N TRP A 217 -25.25 12.56 10.66
CA TRP A 217 -25.76 13.06 11.94
C TRP A 217 -26.04 14.56 11.91
N THR A 218 -25.15 15.35 11.28
CA THR A 218 -25.37 16.80 11.10
C THR A 218 -26.71 17.07 10.43
N GLY A 219 -27.05 16.36 9.35
CA GLY A 219 -28.32 16.53 8.64
C GLY A 219 -29.53 16.06 9.47
N ARG A 220 -29.40 14.95 10.21
CA ARG A 220 -30.51 14.36 11.00
C ARG A 220 -30.82 15.07 12.31
N ALA A 221 -29.88 15.85 12.84
CA ALA A 221 -30.10 16.55 14.11
C ALA A 221 -31.22 17.55 14.01
N LYS A 222 -32.30 17.33 14.81
CA LYS A 222 -33.49 18.21 14.85
C LYS A 222 -33.16 19.60 15.41
N ASN A 223 -32.30 19.65 16.43
CA ASN A 223 -31.87 20.91 17.02
C ASN A 223 -30.67 21.47 16.23
N TRP A 224 -30.77 22.72 15.78
CA TRP A 224 -29.72 23.39 15.03
C TRP A 224 -28.39 23.51 15.80
N GLN A 225 -28.43 23.65 17.14
CA GLN A 225 -27.27 23.73 18.01
C GLN A 225 -26.51 22.38 18.03
N VAL A 226 -27.24 21.26 18.08
CA VAL A 226 -26.67 19.92 17.98
C VAL A 226 -26.06 19.74 16.59
N SER A 227 -26.75 20.12 15.53
CA SER A 227 -26.24 20.07 14.16
C SER A 227 -24.96 20.89 14.00
N LEU A 228 -24.90 22.09 14.60
CA LEU A 228 -23.70 22.93 14.63
C LEU A 228 -22.53 22.24 15.38
N GLY A 229 -22.82 21.71 16.57
CA GLY A 229 -21.80 20.98 17.34
C GLY A 229 -21.22 19.78 16.60
N VAL A 230 -22.08 19.00 15.91
CA VAL A 230 -21.64 17.88 15.08
C VAL A 230 -20.86 18.36 13.85
N THR A 231 -21.22 19.51 13.25
CA THR A 231 -20.46 20.12 12.14
C THR A 231 -19.07 20.55 12.60
N ILE A 232 -18.94 21.14 13.79
CA ILE A 232 -17.65 21.51 14.39
C ILE A 232 -16.82 20.24 14.58
N LEU A 233 -17.39 19.19 15.17
CA LEU A 233 -16.70 17.92 15.36
C LEU A 233 -16.26 17.32 14.02
N ALA A 234 -17.10 17.35 13.00
CA ALA A 234 -16.77 16.88 11.65
C ALA A 234 -15.61 17.68 11.04
N GLY A 235 -15.62 19.01 11.14
CA GLY A 235 -14.54 19.87 10.65
C GLY A 235 -13.22 19.62 11.37
N LEU A 236 -13.24 19.45 12.69
CA LEU A 236 -12.03 19.10 13.48
C LEU A 236 -11.52 17.69 13.15
N THR A 237 -12.42 16.72 12.96
CA THR A 237 -12.06 15.38 12.50
C THR A 237 -11.43 15.43 11.12
N ALA A 238 -11.96 16.23 10.21
CA ALA A 238 -11.39 16.45 8.89
C ALA A 238 -9.98 17.06 8.97
N ARG A 239 -9.76 18.02 9.89
CA ARG A 239 -8.43 18.61 10.12
C ARG A 239 -7.42 17.58 10.65
N LEU A 240 -7.82 16.73 11.57
CA LEU A 240 -6.97 15.63 12.06
C LEU A 240 -6.66 14.63 10.94
N PHE A 241 -7.65 14.33 10.10
CA PHE A 241 -7.43 13.46 8.95
C PHE A 241 -6.49 14.08 7.90
N MET A 242 -6.59 15.39 7.65
CA MET A 242 -5.62 16.12 6.81
C MET A 242 -4.20 16.06 7.39
N ALA A 243 -4.05 16.16 8.72
CA ALA A 243 -2.75 16.01 9.38
C ALA A 243 -2.24 14.55 9.35
N TRP A 244 -3.15 13.57 9.28
CA TRP A 244 -2.83 12.15 9.20
C TRP A 244 -2.42 11.72 7.79
N TYR A 245 -3.24 12.06 6.76
CA TYR A 245 -3.11 11.50 5.41
C TYR A 245 -2.81 12.56 4.32
N GLY A 246 -3.24 13.80 4.51
CA GLY A 246 -2.95 14.90 3.57
C GLY A 246 -3.75 14.90 2.27
N LYS A 247 -4.69 13.98 2.07
CA LYS A 247 -5.45 13.85 0.82
C LYS A 247 -6.78 14.60 0.89
N SER A 248 -6.90 15.70 0.14
CA SER A 248 -8.06 16.60 0.15
C SER A 248 -9.32 15.99 -0.44
N GLU A 249 -9.21 15.02 -1.33
CA GLU A 249 -10.32 14.37 -2.04
C GLU A 249 -11.35 13.77 -1.07
N PHE A 250 -10.87 13.14 0.00
CA PHE A 250 -11.73 12.56 1.04
C PHE A 250 -12.55 13.63 1.79
N ILE A 251 -11.98 14.82 1.97
CA ILE A 251 -12.65 15.94 2.63
C ILE A 251 -13.75 16.48 1.71
N TRP A 252 -13.48 16.61 0.41
CA TRP A 252 -14.49 17.05 -0.55
C TRP A 252 -15.67 16.09 -0.68
N MET A 253 -15.40 14.77 -0.68
CA MET A 253 -16.44 13.75 -0.64
C MET A 253 -17.29 13.85 0.63
N SER A 254 -16.66 14.05 1.78
CA SER A 254 -17.34 14.21 3.06
C SER A 254 -18.15 15.50 3.13
N LEU A 255 -17.64 16.59 2.54
CA LEU A 255 -18.35 17.85 2.37
C LEU A 255 -19.62 17.68 1.51
N PHE A 256 -19.51 16.94 0.40
CA PHE A 256 -20.66 16.61 -0.42
C PHE A 256 -21.75 15.90 0.41
N ALA A 257 -21.37 14.88 1.18
CA ALA A 257 -22.29 14.16 2.05
C ALA A 257 -22.94 15.07 3.10
N LEU A 258 -22.16 15.98 3.72
CA LEU A 258 -22.65 16.94 4.71
C LEU A 258 -23.64 17.93 4.08
N PHE A 259 -23.27 18.55 2.96
CA PHE A 259 -24.14 19.48 2.24
C PHE A 259 -25.45 18.82 1.83
N TRP A 260 -25.36 17.62 1.22
CA TRP A 260 -26.50 16.85 0.79
C TRP A 260 -27.45 16.53 1.97
N MET A 261 -26.90 15.99 3.05
CA MET A 261 -27.70 15.58 4.21
C MET A 261 -28.38 16.79 4.89
N VAL A 262 -27.66 17.89 5.06
CA VAL A 262 -28.27 19.11 5.65
C VAL A 262 -29.31 19.68 4.72
N LEU A 263 -29.07 19.78 3.42
CA LEU A 263 -30.01 20.30 2.43
C LEU A 263 -31.31 19.48 2.43
N VAL A 264 -31.21 18.17 2.36
CA VAL A 264 -32.38 17.28 2.26
C VAL A 264 -33.18 17.25 3.57
N CYS A 265 -32.54 17.23 4.73
CA CYS A 265 -33.19 17.14 6.01
C CYS A 265 -33.74 18.48 6.50
N SER A 266 -33.06 19.61 6.28
CA SER A 266 -33.51 20.94 6.73
C SER A 266 -34.34 21.69 5.69
N ARG A 267 -34.22 21.32 4.40
CA ARG A 267 -34.81 22.06 3.25
C ARG A 267 -34.34 23.52 3.17
N ASP A 268 -33.24 23.84 3.84
CA ASP A 268 -32.68 25.17 3.90
C ASP A 268 -31.28 25.19 3.30
N TRP A 269 -31.17 25.75 2.09
CA TRP A 269 -29.88 25.85 1.37
C TRP A 269 -28.89 26.79 2.08
N ARG A 270 -29.39 27.80 2.82
CA ARG A 270 -28.54 28.74 3.58
C ARG A 270 -27.87 28.01 4.74
N ARG A 271 -28.66 27.18 5.44
CA ARG A 271 -28.13 26.31 6.51
C ARG A 271 -27.11 25.29 5.96
N ALA A 272 -27.44 24.65 4.83
CA ALA A 272 -26.50 23.71 4.17
C ALA A 272 -25.22 24.43 3.76
N GLY A 273 -25.30 25.59 3.13
CA GLY A 273 -24.16 26.41 2.75
C GLY A 273 -23.33 26.88 3.95
N GLY A 274 -24.00 27.41 5.00
CA GLY A 274 -23.33 27.89 6.22
C GLY A 274 -22.53 26.79 6.94
N PHE A 275 -23.12 25.57 7.09
CA PHE A 275 -22.41 24.45 7.70
C PHE A 275 -21.29 23.93 6.82
N SER A 276 -21.45 23.96 5.50
CA SER A 276 -20.38 23.59 4.57
C SER A 276 -19.20 24.55 4.64
N ILE A 277 -19.45 25.86 4.72
CA ILE A 277 -18.39 26.87 4.90
C ILE A 277 -17.68 26.65 6.23
N LEU A 278 -18.43 26.44 7.32
CA LEU A 278 -17.85 26.17 8.63
C LEU A 278 -16.97 24.89 8.61
N PHE A 279 -17.45 23.81 7.95
CA PHE A 279 -16.70 22.57 7.79
C PHE A 279 -15.37 22.82 7.04
N ILE A 280 -15.40 23.55 5.91
CA ILE A 280 -14.19 23.89 5.13
C ILE A 280 -13.20 24.69 5.98
N LEU A 281 -13.65 25.73 6.67
CA LEU A 281 -12.79 26.57 7.51
C LEU A 281 -12.11 25.77 8.63
N LEU A 282 -12.83 24.85 9.26
CA LEU A 282 -12.30 24.02 10.34
C LEU A 282 -11.41 22.89 9.83
N SER A 283 -11.71 22.32 8.66
CA SER A 283 -10.92 21.23 8.08
C SER A 283 -9.52 21.67 7.67
N GLY A 284 -9.35 22.97 7.34
CA GLY A 284 -8.08 23.49 6.83
C GLY A 284 -7.72 22.92 5.45
N VAL A 285 -8.72 22.39 4.71
CA VAL A 285 -8.51 21.87 3.36
C VAL A 285 -8.17 23.03 2.41
N GLN A 286 -7.11 22.85 1.62
CA GLN A 286 -6.75 23.78 0.56
C GLN A 286 -7.57 23.50 -0.71
N ILE A 287 -7.75 24.52 -1.55
CA ILE A 287 -8.45 24.36 -2.83
C ILE A 287 -7.59 23.47 -3.72
N VAL A 288 -8.17 22.42 -4.09
CA VAL A 288 -7.85 21.22 -4.85
C VAL A 288 -6.59 21.26 -5.72
N ASP A 289 -5.69 20.35 -5.41
CA ASP A 289 -4.77 19.76 -6.37
C ASP A 289 -5.12 18.25 -6.50
N ILE A 290 -6.10 17.93 -7.36
CA ILE A 290 -6.42 16.52 -7.68
C ILE A 290 -5.60 16.17 -8.92
N ASP A 291 -4.35 15.83 -8.73
CA ASP A 291 -3.55 15.26 -9.81
C ASP A 291 -3.46 13.72 -9.65
N GLY A 292 -4.42 13.02 -10.24
CA GLY A 292 -4.40 11.57 -10.37
C GLY A 292 -3.61 11.08 -11.59
N SER A 293 -3.03 11.98 -12.39
CA SER A 293 -2.36 11.62 -13.65
C SER A 293 -1.16 10.70 -13.43
N ALA A 294 -0.49 10.82 -12.29
CA ALA A 294 0.64 9.99 -11.93
C ALA A 294 0.33 8.47 -11.89
N TYR A 295 -0.93 8.07 -11.66
CA TYR A 295 -1.34 6.65 -11.64
C TYR A 295 -1.71 6.10 -13.01
N ILE A 296 -1.85 6.96 -14.02
CA ILE A 296 -2.38 6.59 -15.35
C ILE A 296 -1.29 6.75 -16.42
N GLN A 297 -0.34 7.67 -16.23
CA GLN A 297 0.71 7.95 -17.21
C GLN A 297 1.82 6.90 -17.16
N GLU A 298 2.17 6.34 -18.31
CA GLU A 298 3.28 5.39 -18.43
C GLU A 298 4.65 6.06 -18.31
N SER A 299 4.74 7.36 -18.59
CA SER A 299 5.97 8.14 -18.54
C SER A 299 5.73 9.56 -18.00
N PHE A 300 6.80 10.19 -17.55
CA PHE A 300 6.81 11.61 -17.15
C PHE A 300 7.99 12.35 -17.79
N ALA A 301 7.80 13.63 -18.09
CA ALA A 301 8.80 14.46 -18.72
C ALA A 301 9.79 15.06 -17.70
N THR A 302 11.09 15.03 -18.03
CA THR A 302 12.12 15.82 -17.36
C THR A 302 12.95 16.51 -18.45
N GLY A 303 12.75 17.79 -18.65
CA GLY A 303 13.31 18.50 -19.80
C GLY A 303 12.74 17.96 -21.12
N ALA A 304 13.61 17.57 -22.05
CA ALA A 304 13.24 16.95 -23.32
C ALA A 304 13.04 15.42 -23.23
N LEU A 305 13.41 14.81 -22.11
CA LEU A 305 13.40 13.36 -21.92
C LEU A 305 12.11 12.87 -21.26
N GLN A 306 11.69 11.66 -21.65
CA GLN A 306 10.51 10.95 -21.13
C GLN A 306 10.95 9.73 -20.31
N PHE A 307 10.81 9.81 -18.99
CA PHE A 307 11.20 8.75 -18.07
C PHE A 307 10.03 7.79 -17.79
N PRO A 308 10.30 6.50 -17.57
CA PRO A 308 9.25 5.54 -17.24
C PRO A 308 8.68 5.83 -15.85
N ASN A 309 7.36 5.65 -15.73
CA ASN A 309 6.69 5.78 -14.44
C ASN A 309 6.75 4.45 -13.68
N VAL A 310 7.54 4.39 -12.63
CA VAL A 310 7.73 3.19 -11.80
C VAL A 310 6.46 2.78 -11.05
N LEU A 311 5.54 3.72 -10.77
CA LEU A 311 4.26 3.40 -10.12
C LEU A 311 3.45 2.36 -10.89
N THR A 312 3.58 2.32 -12.23
CA THR A 312 2.87 1.33 -13.06
C THR A 312 3.35 -0.12 -12.83
N THR A 313 4.52 -0.30 -12.22
CA THR A 313 5.08 -1.63 -11.87
C THR A 313 4.75 -2.06 -10.43
N VAL A 314 4.15 -1.17 -9.63
CA VAL A 314 3.79 -1.47 -8.23
C VAL A 314 2.53 -2.32 -8.19
N SER A 315 2.58 -3.44 -7.50
CA SER A 315 1.47 -4.42 -7.43
C SER A 315 0.15 -3.83 -6.90
N GLU A 316 0.22 -2.76 -6.11
CA GLU A 316 -0.96 -2.07 -5.57
C GLU A 316 -1.76 -1.29 -6.61
N VAL A 317 -1.12 -0.93 -7.73
CA VAL A 317 -1.75 -0.19 -8.85
C VAL A 317 -2.33 -1.16 -9.89
N THR A 318 -2.04 -2.46 -9.79
CA THR A 318 -2.63 -3.46 -10.70
C THR A 318 -4.12 -3.64 -10.44
N GLU A 319 -4.88 -3.65 -11.53
CA GLU A 319 -6.30 -3.96 -11.50
C GLU A 319 -6.53 -5.42 -11.12
N ILE A 320 -7.57 -5.67 -10.34
CA ILE A 320 -8.05 -7.03 -10.09
C ILE A 320 -9.46 -7.21 -10.62
N ASP A 321 -9.77 -8.41 -11.07
CA ASP A 321 -11.10 -8.74 -11.56
C ASP A 321 -12.16 -8.73 -10.43
N LEU A 322 -13.42 -8.65 -10.81
CA LEU A 322 -14.55 -8.60 -9.86
C LEU A 322 -14.55 -9.81 -8.91
N ARG A 323 -14.16 -11.00 -9.39
CA ARG A 323 -14.10 -12.21 -8.59
C ARG A 323 -13.10 -12.07 -7.44
N ASN A 324 -11.87 -11.66 -7.77
CA ASN A 324 -10.80 -11.45 -6.79
C ASN A 324 -11.11 -10.28 -5.86
N MET A 325 -11.75 -9.21 -6.37
CA MET A 325 -12.23 -8.10 -5.54
C MET A 325 -13.22 -8.59 -4.46
N LEU A 326 -14.25 -9.36 -4.83
CA LEU A 326 -15.22 -9.91 -3.88
C LEU A 326 -14.57 -10.88 -2.89
N LEU A 327 -13.62 -11.72 -3.33
CA LEU A 327 -12.85 -12.61 -2.46
C LEU A 327 -12.03 -11.82 -1.43
N GLN A 328 -11.34 -10.76 -1.81
CA GLN A 328 -10.57 -9.93 -0.89
C GLN A 328 -11.45 -9.18 0.11
N MET A 329 -12.66 -8.75 -0.30
CA MET A 329 -13.59 -8.04 0.56
C MET A 329 -14.31 -8.96 1.57
N THR A 330 -14.68 -10.18 1.18
CA THR A 330 -15.60 -11.02 1.97
C THR A 330 -15.11 -12.44 2.23
N GLY A 331 -14.00 -12.86 1.67
CA GLY A 331 -13.48 -14.22 1.74
C GLY A 331 -14.26 -15.23 0.89
N SER A 332 -15.38 -14.84 0.25
CA SER A 332 -16.23 -15.69 -0.57
C SER A 332 -16.97 -14.90 -1.65
N ILE A 333 -16.95 -15.39 -2.88
CA ILE A 333 -17.69 -14.77 -3.99
C ILE A 333 -19.20 -14.74 -3.69
N GLY A 334 -19.74 -15.84 -3.14
CA GLY A 334 -21.17 -15.93 -2.81
C GLY A 334 -21.59 -14.91 -1.77
N LEU A 335 -20.83 -14.74 -0.68
CA LEU A 335 -21.08 -13.71 0.33
C LEU A 335 -20.96 -12.30 -0.26
N GLY A 336 -19.97 -12.08 -1.12
CA GLY A 336 -19.79 -10.80 -1.81
C GLY A 336 -20.98 -10.41 -2.70
N ILE A 337 -21.50 -11.38 -3.49
CA ILE A 337 -22.70 -11.18 -4.35
C ILE A 337 -23.93 -10.87 -3.49
N ILE A 338 -24.17 -11.63 -2.41
CA ILE A 338 -25.30 -11.41 -1.50
C ILE A 338 -25.15 -10.02 -0.82
N GLY A 339 -23.94 -9.67 -0.40
CA GLY A 339 -23.65 -8.37 0.19
C GLY A 339 -23.92 -7.22 -0.77
N LEU A 340 -23.48 -7.33 -2.03
CA LEU A 340 -23.76 -6.36 -3.07
C LEU A 340 -25.27 -6.21 -3.34
N ALA A 341 -25.99 -7.33 -3.46
CA ALA A 341 -27.45 -7.31 -3.61
C ALA A 341 -28.14 -6.64 -2.41
N GLY A 342 -27.66 -6.91 -1.18
CA GLY A 342 -28.15 -6.27 0.03
C GLY A 342 -27.90 -4.76 0.05
N MET A 343 -26.74 -4.29 -0.40
CA MET A 343 -26.43 -2.88 -0.55
C MET A 343 -27.35 -2.20 -1.57
N VAL A 344 -27.57 -2.82 -2.73
CA VAL A 344 -28.51 -2.28 -3.73
C VAL A 344 -29.92 -2.21 -3.16
N LEU A 345 -30.38 -3.26 -2.48
CA LEU A 345 -31.70 -3.27 -1.85
C LEU A 345 -31.86 -2.19 -0.76
N TRP A 346 -30.80 -1.99 0.05
CA TRP A 346 -30.77 -0.92 1.04
C TRP A 346 -30.77 0.46 0.38
N ALA A 347 -29.97 0.66 -0.67
CA ALA A 347 -29.90 1.92 -1.40
C ALA A 347 -31.24 2.31 -2.04
N VAL A 348 -31.96 1.36 -2.64
CA VAL A 348 -33.30 1.59 -3.19
C VAL A 348 -34.30 1.97 -2.09
N ARG A 349 -34.19 1.38 -0.90
CA ARG A 349 -35.07 1.70 0.24
C ARG A 349 -34.73 3.00 0.94
N HIS A 350 -33.46 3.40 0.91
CA HIS A 350 -32.92 4.56 1.63
C HIS A 350 -32.09 5.47 0.71
N PRO A 351 -32.67 6.00 -0.38
CA PRO A 351 -31.93 6.71 -1.42
C PRO A 351 -31.21 7.96 -0.90
N ILE A 352 -31.73 8.62 0.12
CA ILE A 352 -31.12 9.81 0.73
C ILE A 352 -29.75 9.47 1.33
N TYR A 353 -29.68 8.39 2.11
CA TYR A 353 -28.41 7.92 2.71
C TYR A 353 -27.51 7.28 1.68
N ALA A 354 -28.08 6.58 0.69
CA ALA A 354 -27.32 5.97 -0.39
C ALA A 354 -26.57 7.03 -1.23
N ILE A 355 -27.17 8.18 -1.50
CA ILE A 355 -26.50 9.30 -2.18
C ILE A 355 -25.40 9.88 -1.29
N ALA A 356 -25.64 10.07 0.01
CA ALA A 356 -24.62 10.55 0.94
C ALA A 356 -23.41 9.61 1.04
N LEU A 357 -23.65 8.29 1.03
CA LEU A 357 -22.59 7.24 1.06
C LEU A 357 -22.13 6.81 -0.35
N GLY A 358 -22.63 7.46 -1.41
CA GLY A 358 -22.27 7.18 -2.80
C GLY A 358 -20.77 7.12 -3.08
N PRO A 359 -19.93 7.99 -2.49
CA PRO A 359 -18.49 7.92 -2.64
C PRO A 359 -17.88 6.55 -2.26
N LEU A 360 -18.47 5.79 -1.32
CA LEU A 360 -18.02 4.43 -0.99
C LEU A 360 -18.13 3.48 -2.18
N ALA A 361 -19.20 3.61 -2.99
CA ALA A 361 -19.36 2.83 -4.21
C ALA A 361 -18.37 3.27 -5.30
N VAL A 362 -18.05 4.57 -5.36
CA VAL A 362 -17.04 5.08 -6.29
C VAL A 362 -15.69 4.46 -6.01
N PHE A 363 -15.28 4.30 -4.74
CA PHE A 363 -14.03 3.64 -4.41
C PHE A 363 -13.96 2.18 -4.88
N ALA A 364 -15.07 1.44 -4.82
CA ALA A 364 -15.10 0.10 -5.39
C ALA A 364 -14.84 0.10 -6.92
N MET A 365 -15.38 1.11 -7.61
CA MET A 365 -15.19 1.27 -9.05
C MET A 365 -13.80 1.80 -9.43
N LEU A 366 -13.15 2.55 -8.55
CA LEU A 366 -11.79 3.04 -8.77
C LEU A 366 -10.76 1.91 -8.87
N ASN A 367 -11.06 0.70 -8.38
CA ASN A 367 -10.21 -0.47 -8.62
C ASN A 367 -9.89 -0.69 -10.11
N PHE A 368 -10.83 -0.38 -10.99
CA PHE A 368 -10.67 -0.54 -12.44
C PHE A 368 -9.93 0.63 -13.11
N VAL A 369 -9.43 1.59 -12.33
CA VAL A 369 -8.71 2.76 -12.85
C VAL A 369 -7.37 2.97 -12.15
N ILE A 370 -7.33 2.84 -10.81
CA ILE A 370 -6.14 3.12 -9.99
C ILE A 370 -5.64 1.88 -9.22
N GLY A 371 -6.17 0.70 -9.55
CA GLY A 371 -5.76 -0.57 -8.96
C GLY A 371 -6.41 -0.90 -7.62
N ASN A 372 -5.96 -2.01 -7.04
CA ASN A 372 -6.60 -2.66 -5.90
C ASN A 372 -6.54 -1.87 -4.58
N ARG A 373 -5.73 -0.81 -4.51
CA ARG A 373 -5.58 0.03 -3.31
C ARG A 373 -6.86 0.73 -2.86
N ALA A 374 -7.89 0.82 -3.72
CA ALA A 374 -9.16 1.48 -3.38
C ALA A 374 -10.21 0.56 -2.77
N ILE A 375 -10.08 -0.77 -2.92
CA ILE A 375 -11.15 -1.72 -2.59
C ILE A 375 -11.47 -1.83 -1.10
N PHE A 376 -10.49 -1.61 -0.22
CA PHE A 376 -10.71 -1.76 1.22
C PHE A 376 -11.69 -0.74 1.79
N TYR A 377 -11.84 0.44 1.16
CA TYR A 377 -12.84 1.43 1.57
C TYR A 377 -14.27 0.94 1.43
N SER A 378 -14.53 0.04 0.49
CA SER A 378 -15.88 -0.47 0.19
C SER A 378 -16.19 -1.79 0.90
N ALA A 379 -15.21 -2.49 1.46
CA ALA A 379 -15.41 -3.77 2.11
C ALA A 379 -16.46 -3.71 3.26
N PRO A 380 -16.44 -2.72 4.18
CA PRO A 380 -17.48 -2.63 5.21
C PRO A 380 -18.89 -2.44 4.64
N ALA A 381 -19.04 -1.74 3.51
CA ALA A 381 -20.34 -1.54 2.88
C ALA A 381 -20.92 -2.86 2.32
N ILE A 382 -20.09 -3.73 1.76
CA ILE A 382 -20.52 -5.05 1.29
C ILE A 382 -20.96 -5.94 2.48
N TRP A 383 -20.20 -5.93 3.58
CA TRP A 383 -20.60 -6.65 4.80
C TRP A 383 -21.84 -6.07 5.45
N PHE A 384 -22.03 -4.76 5.41
CA PHE A 384 -23.27 -4.11 5.82
C PHE A 384 -24.45 -4.59 4.97
N GLY A 385 -24.31 -4.64 3.65
CA GLY A 385 -25.35 -5.15 2.75
C GLY A 385 -25.71 -6.61 3.04
N LEU A 386 -24.70 -7.46 3.30
CA LEU A 386 -24.91 -8.85 3.71
C LEU A 386 -25.72 -8.94 5.00
N ALA A 387 -25.32 -8.19 6.03
CA ALA A 387 -26.03 -8.16 7.31
C ALA A 387 -27.47 -7.64 7.13
N PHE A 388 -27.67 -6.58 6.36
CA PHE A 388 -28.95 -5.98 6.08
C PHE A 388 -29.93 -6.97 5.44
N ILE A 389 -29.51 -7.67 4.37
CA ILE A 389 -30.41 -8.61 3.69
C ILE A 389 -30.76 -9.81 4.58
N ILE A 390 -29.78 -10.36 5.32
CA ILE A 390 -30.00 -11.51 6.20
C ILE A 390 -30.91 -11.13 7.38
N ILE A 391 -30.62 -10.03 8.09
CA ILE A 391 -31.43 -9.58 9.22
C ILE A 391 -32.85 -9.26 8.76
N THR A 392 -33.00 -8.61 7.60
CA THR A 392 -34.33 -8.29 7.02
C THR A 392 -35.10 -9.56 6.66
N ALA A 393 -34.46 -10.53 6.02
CA ALA A 393 -35.08 -11.81 5.67
C ALA A 393 -35.47 -12.60 6.90
N CYS A 394 -34.59 -12.72 7.90
CA CYS A 394 -34.90 -13.43 9.14
C CYS A 394 -36.08 -12.76 9.91
N ARG A 395 -36.11 -11.44 9.96
CA ARG A 395 -37.25 -10.70 10.55
C ARG A 395 -38.54 -10.98 9.78
N ALA A 396 -38.52 -10.99 8.46
CA ALA A 396 -39.68 -11.29 7.64
C ALA A 396 -40.16 -12.73 7.86
N CYS A 397 -39.28 -13.72 7.88
CA CYS A 397 -39.59 -15.11 8.18
C CYS A 397 -40.22 -15.24 9.58
N TYR A 398 -39.64 -14.59 10.59
CA TYR A 398 -40.16 -14.61 11.95
C TYR A 398 -41.59 -14.04 12.01
N GLN A 399 -41.88 -12.92 11.34
CA GLN A 399 -43.22 -12.33 11.26
C GLN A 399 -44.22 -13.26 10.56
N LEU A 400 -43.80 -13.95 9.49
CA LEU A 400 -44.63 -14.91 8.78
C LEU A 400 -44.99 -16.10 9.66
N VAL A 401 -44.04 -16.63 10.46
CA VAL A 401 -44.29 -17.71 11.42
C VAL A 401 -45.27 -17.26 12.49
N LEU A 402 -45.10 -16.07 13.08
CA LEU A 402 -46.04 -15.54 14.07
C LEU A 402 -47.46 -15.39 13.51
N ALA A 403 -47.59 -14.89 12.28
CA ALA A 403 -48.87 -14.74 11.61
C ALA A 403 -49.60 -16.09 11.39
N ARG A 404 -48.85 -17.16 11.11
CA ARG A 404 -49.39 -18.54 10.91
C ARG A 404 -49.78 -19.22 12.20
N VAL A 405 -49.08 -18.98 13.29
CA VAL A 405 -49.36 -19.61 14.61
C VAL A 405 -50.58 -18.96 15.32
N GLY A 406 -51.23 -18.02 14.64
CA GLY A 406 -52.56 -17.49 15.06
C GLY A 406 -52.49 -16.46 16.18
N GLY A 407 -51.58 -15.46 16.11
CA GLY A 407 -51.69 -14.20 16.87
C GLY A 407 -51.73 -14.27 18.40
N ARG A 408 -51.63 -15.46 19.00
CA ARG A 408 -51.71 -15.68 20.46
C ARG A 408 -50.38 -15.45 21.21
N LEU A 409 -49.30 -15.19 20.50
CA LEU A 409 -48.03 -14.77 21.07
C LEU A 409 -47.86 -13.26 20.74
N ASP A 410 -48.54 -12.39 21.50
CA ASP A 410 -48.06 -11.05 21.72
C ASP A 410 -46.70 -11.16 22.46
N LEU A 411 -45.66 -11.59 21.72
CA LEU A 411 -44.33 -11.48 22.26
C LEU A 411 -44.05 -10.00 22.45
N PRO A 412 -43.74 -9.59 23.67
CA PRO A 412 -43.45 -8.21 23.96
C PRO A 412 -42.31 -7.71 23.05
N GLN A 413 -42.17 -6.41 22.85
CA GLN A 413 -41.09 -5.80 22.05
C GLN A 413 -39.70 -6.37 22.39
N THR A 414 -39.55 -6.93 23.60
CA THR A 414 -38.36 -7.68 24.06
C THR A 414 -38.09 -8.97 23.29
N GLY A 415 -39.12 -9.69 22.78
CA GLY A 415 -38.91 -10.91 21.98
C GLY A 415 -38.36 -10.63 20.60
N ASN A 416 -38.83 -9.57 19.93
CA ASN A 416 -38.25 -9.10 18.65
C ASN A 416 -36.82 -8.62 18.80
N LEU A 417 -36.49 -8.00 19.94
CA LEU A 417 -35.14 -7.54 20.26
C LEU A 417 -34.21 -8.71 20.49
N ALA A 418 -34.64 -9.72 21.26
CA ALA A 418 -33.85 -10.92 21.53
C ALA A 418 -33.50 -11.67 20.24
N VAL A 419 -34.50 -11.92 19.37
CA VAL A 419 -34.29 -12.58 18.07
C VAL A 419 -33.30 -11.79 17.20
N THR A 420 -33.48 -10.47 17.10
CA THR A 420 -32.57 -9.63 16.32
C THR A 420 -31.16 -9.61 16.90
N GLY A 421 -31.04 -9.58 18.23
CA GLY A 421 -29.75 -9.63 18.92
C GLY A 421 -29.03 -10.96 18.70
N VAL A 422 -29.74 -12.07 18.75
CA VAL A 422 -29.18 -13.41 18.45
C VAL A 422 -28.70 -13.47 17.01
N ILE A 423 -29.50 -13.00 16.05
CA ILE A 423 -29.11 -13.00 14.63
C ILE A 423 -27.88 -12.12 14.43
N ALA A 424 -27.85 -10.90 14.97
CA ALA A 424 -26.72 -10.00 14.83
C ALA A 424 -25.45 -10.57 15.49
N SER A 425 -25.55 -11.18 16.66
CA SER A 425 -24.43 -11.86 17.33
C SER A 425 -23.92 -13.05 16.52
N THR A 426 -24.83 -13.87 15.96
CA THR A 426 -24.46 -15.00 15.09
C THR A 426 -23.75 -14.53 13.83
N LEU A 427 -24.24 -13.45 13.21
CA LEU A 427 -23.59 -12.86 12.02
C LEU A 427 -22.24 -12.25 12.36
N LEU A 428 -22.10 -11.61 13.52
CA LEU A 428 -20.82 -11.07 13.98
C LEU A 428 -19.78 -12.18 14.19
N ILE A 429 -20.17 -13.26 14.87
CA ILE A 429 -19.31 -14.44 15.05
C ILE A 429 -19.01 -15.08 13.68
N GLY A 430 -20.00 -15.24 12.84
CA GLY A 430 -19.85 -15.80 11.49
C GLY A 430 -18.89 -14.94 10.63
N SER A 431 -18.99 -13.61 10.69
CA SER A 431 -18.10 -12.71 9.97
C SER A 431 -16.65 -12.81 10.45
N TYR A 432 -16.44 -13.00 11.76
CA TYR A 432 -15.11 -13.27 12.33
C TYR A 432 -14.54 -14.61 11.83
N LEU A 433 -15.33 -15.68 11.88
CA LEU A 433 -14.88 -17.02 11.50
C LEU A 433 -14.56 -17.14 9.98
N VAL A 434 -15.32 -16.43 9.14
CA VAL A 434 -15.11 -16.42 7.69
C VAL A 434 -13.96 -15.48 7.29
N SER A 435 -13.69 -14.46 8.10
CA SER A 435 -12.59 -13.52 7.83
C SER A 435 -11.23 -14.23 7.91
N PRO A 436 -10.20 -13.70 7.21
CA PRO A 436 -8.84 -14.22 7.31
C PRO A 436 -8.14 -13.80 8.62
N HIS A 437 -8.79 -14.03 9.77
CA HIS A 437 -8.30 -13.62 11.10
C HIS A 437 -6.99 -14.31 11.51
N LYS A 438 -6.58 -15.37 10.80
CA LYS A 438 -5.28 -16.05 10.96
C LYS A 438 -4.19 -15.52 10.04
N PHE A 439 -4.49 -14.50 9.22
CA PHE A 439 -3.50 -13.87 8.37
C PHE A 439 -2.37 -13.28 9.21
N VAL A 440 -1.13 -13.60 8.86
CA VAL A 440 0.07 -13.02 9.45
C VAL A 440 0.86 -12.35 8.34
N PRO A 441 1.14 -11.03 8.43
CA PRO A 441 1.95 -10.34 7.43
C PRO A 441 3.39 -10.82 7.49
N GLN A 442 4.05 -10.86 6.34
CA GLN A 442 5.50 -11.13 6.26
C GLN A 442 6.27 -9.82 6.45
N ALA A 443 7.51 -9.93 6.92
CA ALA A 443 8.43 -8.79 6.92
C ALA A 443 8.71 -8.35 5.47
N ALA A 444 8.60 -7.05 5.21
CA ALA A 444 8.87 -6.49 3.88
C ALA A 444 10.34 -6.61 3.50
N VAL A 445 11.23 -6.47 4.49
CA VAL A 445 12.66 -6.68 4.35
C VAL A 445 13.09 -7.80 5.30
N PRO A 446 13.70 -8.88 4.80
CA PRO A 446 14.19 -9.97 5.63
C PRO A 446 15.21 -9.49 6.68
N PRO A 447 15.26 -10.14 7.86
CA PRO A 447 16.20 -9.78 8.95
C PRO A 447 17.65 -9.66 8.49
N LYS A 448 18.10 -10.57 7.65
CA LYS A 448 19.47 -10.61 7.11
C LYS A 448 19.83 -9.37 6.28
N ILE A 449 18.87 -8.82 5.55
CA ILE A 449 19.08 -7.58 4.76
C ILE A 449 19.13 -6.36 5.69
N ILE A 450 18.29 -6.32 6.73
CA ILE A 450 18.38 -5.25 7.74
C ILE A 450 19.73 -5.31 8.47
N SER A 451 20.20 -6.51 8.87
CA SER A 451 21.54 -6.67 9.47
C SER A 451 22.65 -6.18 8.53
N ALA A 452 22.50 -6.36 7.21
CA ALA A 452 23.43 -5.79 6.23
C ALA A 452 23.43 -4.25 6.25
N LEU A 453 22.25 -3.64 6.36
CA LEU A 453 22.13 -2.17 6.48
C LEU A 453 22.77 -1.67 7.79
N GLU A 454 22.51 -2.34 8.91
CA GLU A 454 23.07 -1.99 10.21
C GLU A 454 24.60 -2.15 10.26
N SER A 455 25.16 -3.09 9.51
CA SER A 455 26.62 -3.31 9.47
C SER A 455 27.39 -2.05 9.02
N LEU A 456 26.76 -1.20 8.21
CA LEU A 456 27.36 0.07 7.77
C LEU A 456 27.55 1.09 8.90
N ASN A 457 26.87 0.94 10.03
CA ASN A 457 27.11 1.78 11.21
C ASN A 457 28.47 1.52 11.86
N HIS A 458 29.11 0.38 11.57
CA HIS A 458 30.41 -0.03 12.10
C HIS A 458 31.55 0.17 11.11
N VAL A 459 31.25 0.59 9.88
CA VAL A 459 32.27 0.97 8.91
C VAL A 459 32.62 2.43 9.17
N ASP A 460 33.90 2.76 9.20
CA ASP A 460 34.38 4.15 9.22
C ASP A 460 33.91 4.81 7.89
N ALA A 461 32.67 5.26 7.88
CA ALA A 461 32.12 5.94 6.72
C ALA A 461 32.71 7.35 6.66
N ASP A 462 33.31 7.68 5.53
CA ASP A 462 33.72 9.05 5.26
C ASP A 462 32.56 10.02 5.43
N GLU A 463 32.79 11.22 5.98
CA GLU A 463 31.80 12.27 5.99
C GLU A 463 31.26 12.49 4.58
N GLY A 464 29.93 12.35 4.41
CA GLY A 464 29.27 12.49 3.12
C GLY A 464 29.09 11.20 2.31
N ALA A 465 29.37 10.02 2.88
CA ALA A 465 29.07 8.74 2.25
C ALA A 465 27.57 8.59 1.95
N VAL A 466 27.24 7.89 0.85
CA VAL A 466 25.86 7.71 0.38
C VAL A 466 25.56 6.25 0.10
N MET A 467 24.28 5.89 0.22
CA MET A 467 23.78 4.55 -0.08
C MET A 467 23.15 4.51 -1.46
N ALA A 468 23.56 3.55 -2.27
CA ALA A 468 22.97 3.22 -3.56
C ALA A 468 22.34 1.84 -3.47
N SER A 469 21.06 1.72 -3.81
CA SER A 469 20.34 0.46 -3.93
C SER A 469 19.04 0.68 -4.70
N TRP A 470 18.30 -0.39 -5.02
CA TRP A 470 16.96 -0.23 -5.55
C TRP A 470 16.09 0.57 -4.58
N TRP A 471 15.20 1.41 -5.11
CA TRP A 471 14.44 2.43 -4.35
C TRP A 471 13.68 1.90 -3.14
N ASP A 472 13.24 0.64 -3.16
CA ASP A 472 12.54 -0.01 -2.04
C ASP A 472 13.32 0.03 -0.72
N TYR A 473 14.66 -0.03 -0.78
CA TYR A 473 15.50 -0.01 0.42
C TYR A 473 15.82 1.39 0.95
N GLY A 474 15.46 2.43 0.21
CA GLY A 474 15.86 3.80 0.57
C GLY A 474 15.41 4.21 1.97
N TYR A 475 14.13 4.00 2.30
CA TYR A 475 13.62 4.34 3.63
C TYR A 475 14.20 3.47 4.76
N SER A 476 14.45 2.20 4.48
CA SER A 476 15.09 1.29 5.43
C SER A 476 16.53 1.74 5.74
N SER A 477 17.28 2.15 4.72
CA SER A 477 18.64 2.69 4.88
C SER A 477 18.63 3.96 5.72
N LEU A 478 17.76 4.91 5.41
CA LEU A 478 17.61 6.16 6.18
C LEU A 478 17.31 5.93 7.66
N LEU A 479 16.55 4.88 7.98
CA LEU A 479 16.19 4.53 9.37
C LEU A 479 17.33 3.81 10.10
N PHE A 480 17.93 2.78 9.49
CA PHE A 480 18.84 1.87 10.18
C PHE A 480 20.31 2.31 10.13
N ASN A 481 20.80 2.82 9.01
CA ASN A 481 22.21 3.29 8.92
C ASN A 481 22.36 4.80 8.75
N LYS A 482 21.26 5.53 8.54
CA LYS A 482 21.23 7.00 8.45
C LYS A 482 22.01 7.62 7.28
N LEU A 483 22.52 6.82 6.38
CA LEU A 483 23.20 7.33 5.18
C LEU A 483 22.19 8.00 4.26
N PRO A 484 22.56 9.11 3.59
CA PRO A 484 21.80 9.64 2.48
C PRO A 484 21.62 8.59 1.38
N VAL A 485 20.49 8.60 0.68
CA VAL A 485 20.14 7.60 -0.34
C VAL A 485 19.94 8.25 -1.71
N LEU A 486 20.37 7.60 -2.77
CA LEU A 486 20.21 8.09 -4.14
C LEU A 486 18.77 7.94 -4.64
N ALA A 487 18.03 6.94 -4.15
CA ALA A 487 16.63 6.69 -4.47
C ALA A 487 15.90 6.13 -3.26
N ASP A 488 14.60 6.44 -3.14
CA ASP A 488 13.71 5.97 -2.06
C ASP A 488 12.26 5.81 -2.57
N GLY A 489 11.34 5.34 -1.74
CA GLY A 489 9.92 5.13 -2.08
C GLY A 489 9.19 6.39 -2.58
N GLY A 490 9.69 7.59 -2.34
CA GLY A 490 9.16 8.83 -2.91
C GLY A 490 9.82 9.23 -4.23
N SER A 491 10.73 8.44 -4.78
CA SER A 491 11.40 8.70 -6.06
C SER A 491 10.86 7.86 -7.23
N GLN A 492 9.69 7.20 -7.05
CA GLN A 492 9.06 6.36 -8.07
C GLN A 492 8.72 7.11 -9.37
N ILE A 493 8.43 8.41 -9.27
CA ILE A 493 8.25 9.29 -10.42
C ILE A 493 9.42 10.27 -10.46
N ALA A 494 10.63 9.73 -10.59
CA ALA A 494 11.84 10.55 -10.62
C ALA A 494 12.94 9.86 -11.44
N ALA A 495 13.65 10.66 -12.20
CA ALA A 495 14.74 10.21 -13.07
C ALA A 495 15.84 9.39 -12.36
N PRO A 496 16.23 9.66 -11.09
CA PRO A 496 17.20 8.82 -10.37
C PRO A 496 16.82 7.34 -10.27
N THR A 497 15.52 7.00 -10.19
CA THR A 497 15.09 5.58 -10.12
C THR A 497 15.33 4.85 -11.43
N PHE A 498 15.08 5.49 -12.58
CA PHE A 498 15.47 4.97 -13.88
C PHE A 498 17.00 4.75 -13.96
N MET A 499 17.78 5.73 -13.52
CA MET A 499 19.23 5.63 -13.54
C MET A 499 19.74 4.49 -12.65
N MET A 500 19.09 4.23 -11.50
CA MET A 500 19.41 3.10 -10.64
C MET A 500 19.11 1.76 -11.34
N ALA A 501 17.96 1.63 -12.02
CA ALA A 501 17.65 0.46 -12.84
C ALA A 501 18.70 0.25 -13.93
N LYS A 502 19.11 1.33 -14.60
CA LYS A 502 20.15 1.30 -15.63
C LYS A 502 21.51 0.86 -15.08
N ALA A 503 21.88 1.32 -13.88
CA ALA A 503 23.12 0.90 -13.21
C ALA A 503 23.11 -0.59 -12.85
N LEU A 504 21.97 -1.13 -12.37
CA LEU A 504 21.81 -2.56 -12.06
C LEU A 504 21.94 -3.45 -13.31
N LEU A 505 21.41 -2.98 -14.44
CA LEU A 505 21.36 -3.73 -15.70
C LEU A 505 22.55 -3.45 -16.63
N ALA A 506 23.43 -2.51 -16.28
CA ALA A 506 24.58 -2.16 -17.10
C ALA A 506 25.43 -3.40 -17.42
N PRO A 507 25.82 -3.61 -18.69
CA PRO A 507 26.59 -4.77 -19.13
C PRO A 507 28.05 -4.74 -18.63
N THR A 508 28.51 -3.57 -18.18
CA THR A 508 29.86 -3.40 -17.64
C THR A 508 29.84 -2.68 -16.29
N GLN A 509 30.76 -3.09 -15.42
CA GLN A 509 30.88 -2.47 -14.09
C GLN A 509 31.37 -1.01 -14.16
N GLN A 510 32.08 -0.64 -15.22
CA GLN A 510 32.49 0.73 -15.51
C GLN A 510 31.28 1.64 -15.74
N GLU A 511 30.28 1.19 -16.51
CA GLU A 511 29.04 1.94 -16.72
C GLU A 511 28.26 2.08 -15.41
N THR A 512 28.16 1.00 -14.61
CA THR A 512 27.53 1.07 -13.28
C THR A 512 28.21 2.12 -12.41
N ALA A 513 29.54 2.09 -12.33
CA ALA A 513 30.32 3.04 -11.54
C ALA A 513 30.12 4.48 -12.01
N ALA A 514 30.11 4.72 -13.34
CA ALA A 514 29.90 6.03 -13.92
C ALA A 514 28.50 6.59 -13.56
N ILE A 515 27.46 5.77 -13.68
CA ILE A 515 26.08 6.17 -13.35
C ILE A 515 25.96 6.49 -11.86
N LEU A 516 26.48 5.62 -10.97
CA LEU A 516 26.41 5.82 -9.53
C LEU A 516 27.19 7.09 -9.10
N LYS A 517 28.40 7.31 -9.61
CA LYS A 517 29.18 8.52 -9.34
C LYS A 517 28.46 9.78 -9.82
N PHE A 518 27.85 9.74 -10.99
CA PHE A 518 27.05 10.86 -11.52
C PHE A 518 25.87 11.17 -10.61
N LEU A 519 25.06 10.16 -10.23
CA LEU A 519 23.93 10.34 -9.33
C LEU A 519 24.34 10.91 -7.98
N ALA A 520 25.40 10.38 -7.37
CA ALA A 520 25.89 10.86 -6.08
C ALA A 520 26.42 12.29 -6.12
N ARG A 521 26.89 12.76 -7.26
CA ARG A 521 27.42 14.12 -7.44
C ARG A 521 26.37 15.13 -7.87
N GLU A 522 25.52 14.77 -8.83
CA GLU A 522 24.65 15.71 -9.55
C GLU A 522 23.15 15.44 -9.36
N GLY A 523 22.77 14.24 -8.89
CA GLY A 523 21.39 13.89 -8.59
C GLY A 523 20.41 14.03 -9.76
N GLY A 524 19.15 14.23 -9.45
CA GLY A 524 18.08 14.50 -10.41
C GLY A 524 18.21 15.87 -11.08
N GLY A 525 18.78 16.86 -10.36
CA GLY A 525 19.09 18.19 -10.89
C GLY A 525 20.10 18.12 -12.04
N GLY A 526 21.14 17.30 -11.91
CA GLY A 526 22.11 17.05 -12.98
C GLY A 526 21.47 16.39 -14.21
N ILE A 527 20.56 15.44 -14.02
CA ILE A 527 19.81 14.82 -15.12
C ILE A 527 19.02 15.90 -15.87
N SER A 528 18.28 16.76 -15.16
CA SER A 528 17.45 17.80 -15.75
C SER A 528 18.27 18.84 -16.54
N SER A 529 19.47 19.18 -16.06
CA SER A 529 20.35 20.18 -16.72
C SER A 529 20.99 19.67 -18.01
N HIS A 530 21.18 18.35 -18.16
CA HIS A 530 21.81 17.74 -19.33
C HIS A 530 20.83 16.98 -20.24
N ALA A 531 19.53 17.05 -19.96
CA ALA A 531 18.47 16.28 -20.59
C ALA A 531 18.02 16.84 -21.97
N SER A 532 18.94 17.05 -22.92
CA SER A 532 18.58 17.43 -24.30
C SER A 532 18.29 16.23 -25.21
N SER A 533 18.94 15.09 -24.95
CA SER A 533 18.70 13.77 -25.56
C SER A 533 19.32 12.68 -24.69
N GLN A 534 18.86 11.44 -24.86
CA GLN A 534 19.44 10.30 -24.15
C GLN A 534 20.95 10.18 -24.39
N ASN A 535 21.38 10.34 -25.63
CA ASN A 535 22.80 10.25 -25.99
C ASN A 535 23.64 11.36 -25.35
N SER A 536 23.11 12.61 -25.25
CA SER A 536 23.85 13.69 -24.59
C SER A 536 23.99 13.44 -23.09
N LEU A 537 22.95 12.94 -22.45
CA LEU A 537 22.97 12.59 -21.01
C LEU A 537 24.02 11.50 -20.73
N PHE A 538 23.98 10.38 -21.44
CA PHE A 538 24.91 9.30 -21.20
C PHE A 538 26.36 9.65 -21.57
N ARG A 539 26.58 10.46 -22.60
CA ARG A 539 27.92 10.99 -22.90
C ARG A 539 28.44 11.81 -21.72
N HIS A 540 27.63 12.73 -21.19
CA HIS A 540 28.02 13.53 -20.03
C HIS A 540 28.34 12.65 -18.80
N ILE A 541 27.55 11.61 -18.54
CA ILE A 541 27.78 10.64 -17.45
C ILE A 541 29.15 9.99 -17.62
N TYR A 542 29.47 9.49 -18.80
CA TYR A 542 30.74 8.78 -19.05
C TYR A 542 31.94 9.74 -19.06
N ASP A 543 31.83 10.92 -19.66
CA ASP A 543 32.89 11.93 -19.69
C ASP A 543 33.20 12.47 -18.28
N SER A 544 32.23 12.42 -17.37
CA SER A 544 32.37 12.87 -15.99
C SER A 544 32.70 11.73 -14.98
N ALA A 545 32.92 10.50 -15.45
CA ALA A 545 33.14 9.32 -14.59
C ALA A 545 34.39 9.39 -13.72
N THR A 546 35.40 10.17 -14.17
CA THR A 546 36.68 10.38 -13.44
C THR A 546 36.61 11.52 -12.44
N LYS A 547 35.53 12.32 -12.42
CA LYS A 547 35.37 13.41 -11.45
C LYS A 547 35.17 12.85 -10.04
N PRO A 548 35.68 13.52 -9.00
CA PRO A 548 35.45 13.11 -7.61
C PRO A 548 33.97 12.99 -7.29
N ALA A 549 33.60 11.97 -6.52
CA ALA A 549 32.26 11.71 -6.02
C ALA A 549 32.35 11.34 -4.53
N PRO A 550 31.25 11.50 -3.77
CA PRO A 550 31.17 10.95 -2.41
C PRO A 550 31.44 9.44 -2.39
N THR A 551 31.85 8.90 -1.24
CA THR A 551 31.93 7.44 -1.04
C THR A 551 30.55 6.83 -1.22
N ILE A 552 30.43 5.79 -2.07
CA ILE A 552 29.16 5.14 -2.40
C ILE A 552 29.19 3.71 -1.89
N TYR A 553 28.20 3.35 -1.07
CA TYR A 553 27.92 1.98 -0.70
C TYR A 553 26.83 1.41 -1.59
N PHE A 554 27.14 0.44 -2.42
CA PHE A 554 26.21 -0.18 -3.38
C PHE A 554 25.72 -1.52 -2.84
N MET A 555 24.46 -1.58 -2.39
CA MET A 555 23.83 -2.77 -1.84
C MET A 555 23.03 -3.53 -2.89
N LEU A 556 23.28 -4.84 -2.96
CA LEU A 556 22.57 -5.79 -3.80
C LEU A 556 21.99 -6.91 -2.91
N THR A 557 20.79 -7.37 -3.22
CA THR A 557 20.04 -8.33 -2.41
C THR A 557 19.35 -9.39 -3.25
N ASN A 558 18.99 -10.52 -2.64
CA ASN A 558 18.22 -11.57 -3.31
C ASN A 558 16.77 -11.17 -3.64
N GLN A 559 16.15 -10.26 -2.87
CA GLN A 559 14.81 -9.76 -3.20
C GLN A 559 14.77 -9.05 -4.57
N MET A 560 15.91 -8.51 -5.02
CA MET A 560 15.97 -7.91 -6.36
C MET A 560 15.78 -8.95 -7.49
N ASN A 561 15.96 -10.25 -7.22
CA ASN A 561 15.62 -11.29 -8.20
C ASN A 561 14.13 -11.27 -8.55
N ASP A 562 13.28 -11.08 -7.53
CA ASP A 562 11.83 -11.04 -7.71
C ASP A 562 11.38 -9.73 -8.41
N TRP A 563 12.16 -8.66 -8.27
CA TRP A 563 11.90 -7.36 -8.86
C TRP A 563 12.60 -7.13 -10.21
N ILE A 564 13.47 -8.06 -10.65
CA ILE A 564 14.29 -7.87 -11.86
C ILE A 564 13.43 -7.65 -13.11
N TYR A 565 12.24 -8.23 -13.16
CA TYR A 565 11.27 -7.97 -14.22
C TYR A 565 10.91 -6.48 -14.28
N SER A 566 10.49 -5.90 -13.18
CA SER A 566 10.17 -4.47 -13.07
C SER A 566 11.39 -3.59 -13.29
N ILE A 567 12.55 -3.96 -12.70
CA ILE A 567 13.82 -3.25 -12.89
C ILE A 567 14.17 -3.24 -14.38
N SER A 568 13.98 -4.35 -15.09
CA SER A 568 14.29 -4.44 -16.51
C SER A 568 13.35 -3.63 -17.39
N GLN A 569 12.06 -3.58 -17.06
CA GLN A 569 11.10 -2.72 -17.75
C GLN A 569 11.47 -1.24 -17.62
N ILE A 570 11.89 -0.83 -16.43
CA ILE A 570 12.33 0.55 -16.16
C ILE A 570 13.67 0.85 -16.85
N GLY A 571 14.68 -0.03 -16.71
CA GLY A 571 16.02 0.21 -17.24
C GLY A 571 16.16 0.05 -18.76
N ASN A 572 15.28 -0.72 -19.41
CA ASN A 572 15.22 -0.92 -20.85
C ASN A 572 14.20 0.04 -21.51
N TRP A 573 14.42 1.34 -21.33
CA TRP A 573 13.54 2.39 -21.78
C TRP A 573 14.29 3.41 -22.63
N ASP A 574 13.69 3.85 -23.73
CA ASP A 574 14.19 4.91 -24.59
C ASP A 574 13.65 6.25 -24.09
N LEU A 575 14.54 7.08 -23.60
CA LEU A 575 14.20 8.39 -23.01
C LEU A 575 13.80 9.42 -24.08
N ASP A 576 14.23 9.27 -25.32
CA ASP A 576 13.93 10.20 -26.40
C ASP A 576 12.51 9.96 -26.93
N THR A 577 12.06 8.71 -26.97
CA THR A 577 10.73 8.33 -27.47
C THR A 577 9.68 8.11 -26.38
N GLY A 578 10.10 7.94 -25.13
CA GLY A 578 9.21 7.62 -23.99
C GLY A 578 8.58 6.24 -24.08
N LYS A 579 9.30 5.25 -24.61
CA LYS A 579 8.80 3.88 -24.83
C LYS A 579 9.82 2.82 -24.42
N PRO A 580 9.35 1.61 -24.06
CA PRO A 580 10.25 0.47 -23.85
C PRO A 580 11.10 0.20 -25.10
N ILE A 581 12.37 -0.11 -24.91
CA ILE A 581 13.25 -0.52 -26.01
C ILE A 581 12.85 -1.94 -26.45
N PRO A 582 12.44 -2.16 -27.72
CA PRO A 582 12.06 -3.47 -28.20
C PRO A 582 13.27 -4.42 -28.17
N ALA A 583 13.12 -5.59 -27.58
CA ALA A 583 14.12 -6.64 -27.69
C ALA A 583 13.71 -7.62 -28.79
N ASN A 584 14.57 -7.77 -29.77
CA ASN A 584 14.48 -8.83 -30.81
C ASN A 584 13.07 -8.98 -31.42
N GLY A 585 12.38 -7.87 -31.74
CA GLY A 585 11.05 -7.87 -32.37
C GLY A 585 9.87 -7.99 -31.39
N ASN A 586 10.10 -8.04 -30.09
CA ASN A 586 9.05 -7.95 -29.09
C ASN A 586 8.83 -6.47 -28.72
N ALA A 587 7.62 -5.96 -28.95
CA ALA A 587 7.29 -4.53 -28.72
C ALA A 587 7.46 -4.07 -27.25
N ASN A 588 7.57 -5.00 -26.29
CA ASN A 588 7.64 -4.72 -24.86
C ASN A 588 9.04 -4.86 -24.23
N GLY A 589 10.09 -4.98 -25.05
CA GLY A 589 11.45 -5.26 -24.53
C GLY A 589 11.62 -6.69 -24.01
N PRO A 590 12.86 -7.14 -23.64
CA PRO A 590 13.04 -8.43 -23.00
C PRO A 590 12.46 -8.35 -21.59
N ALA A 591 11.48 -9.20 -21.30
CA ALA A 591 11.15 -9.53 -19.92
C ALA A 591 12.34 -10.30 -19.33
N LEU A 592 13.19 -9.62 -18.57
CA LEU A 592 14.30 -10.26 -17.90
C LEU A 592 13.80 -10.83 -16.58
N SER A 593 14.03 -12.13 -16.36
CA SER A 593 13.63 -12.86 -15.15
C SER A 593 14.67 -13.91 -14.79
N TYR A 594 14.69 -14.28 -13.52
CA TYR A 594 15.37 -15.48 -13.04
C TYR A 594 14.39 -16.64 -13.07
N ASP A 595 14.26 -17.30 -14.24
CA ASP A 595 13.32 -18.41 -14.39
C ASP A 595 13.85 -19.64 -13.67
N MET A 596 13.29 -19.93 -12.49
CA MET A 596 13.69 -21.07 -11.68
C MET A 596 13.21 -22.37 -12.33
N LEU A 597 14.12 -23.30 -12.56
CA LEU A 597 13.86 -24.62 -13.12
C LEU A 597 13.96 -25.71 -12.06
N GLN A 598 13.04 -26.65 -12.09
CA GLN A 598 13.12 -27.89 -11.31
C GLN A 598 13.87 -28.94 -12.14
N CYS A 599 15.17 -29.10 -11.87
CA CYS A 599 16.02 -29.99 -12.63
C CYS A 599 16.36 -31.26 -11.85
N LYS A 600 16.43 -32.41 -12.56
CA LYS A 600 16.91 -33.68 -12.05
C LYS A 600 18.01 -34.20 -12.96
N PRO A 601 19.13 -34.76 -12.40
CA PRO A 601 20.15 -35.43 -13.21
C PRO A 601 19.54 -36.63 -13.96
N MET A 602 20.04 -36.86 -15.16
CA MET A 602 19.68 -38.03 -15.96
C MET A 602 20.80 -39.08 -15.93
N ALA A 603 20.57 -40.25 -16.53
CA ALA A 603 21.55 -41.31 -16.62
C ALA A 603 22.84 -40.86 -17.37
N ALA A 604 22.70 -39.99 -18.34
CA ALA A 604 23.83 -39.34 -18.99
C ALA A 604 24.34 -38.18 -18.13
N PRO A 605 25.63 -38.16 -17.70
CA PRO A 605 26.13 -37.19 -16.72
C PRO A 605 26.06 -35.71 -17.16
N SER A 606 25.91 -35.47 -18.47
CA SER A 606 25.77 -34.12 -19.04
C SER A 606 24.33 -33.67 -19.26
N GLN A 607 23.38 -34.51 -18.92
CA GLN A 607 21.98 -34.21 -19.19
C GLN A 607 21.17 -33.96 -17.92
N LEU A 608 20.33 -32.94 -17.96
CA LEU A 608 19.37 -32.57 -16.91
C LEU A 608 17.97 -32.62 -17.49
N ASN A 609 17.04 -33.21 -16.77
CA ASN A 609 15.61 -33.02 -17.05
C ASN A 609 15.12 -31.85 -16.20
N CYS A 610 14.81 -30.71 -16.82
CA CYS A 610 14.32 -29.52 -16.17
C CYS A 610 12.89 -29.22 -16.63
N ASN A 611 11.92 -29.33 -15.74
CA ASN A 611 10.51 -29.11 -16.01
C ASN A 611 9.96 -29.97 -17.20
N GLY A 612 10.54 -31.16 -17.44
CA GLY A 612 10.16 -32.03 -18.56
C GLY A 612 11.00 -31.85 -19.82
N HIS A 613 11.84 -30.82 -19.90
CA HIS A 613 12.76 -30.58 -21.02
C HIS A 613 14.16 -31.13 -20.73
N ILE A 614 14.81 -31.66 -21.76
CA ILE A 614 16.15 -32.25 -21.66
C ILE A 614 17.20 -31.22 -22.04
N PHE A 615 18.00 -30.79 -21.05
CA PHE A 615 19.11 -29.87 -21.21
C PHE A 615 20.43 -30.71 -21.36
N ASP A 616 21.09 -30.59 -22.49
CA ASP A 616 22.40 -31.20 -22.71
C ASP A 616 23.52 -30.16 -22.51
N LEU A 617 24.24 -30.30 -21.42
CA LEU A 617 25.32 -29.40 -21.02
C LEU A 617 26.63 -29.57 -21.81
N ARG A 618 26.72 -30.54 -22.76
CA ARG A 618 27.86 -30.65 -23.68
C ARG A 618 27.64 -29.84 -24.94
N SER A 619 26.41 -29.83 -25.43
CA SER A 619 26.10 -29.26 -26.75
C SER A 619 25.30 -27.92 -26.65
N GLY A 620 24.83 -27.53 -25.45
CA GLY A 620 23.95 -26.34 -25.27
C GLY A 620 22.56 -26.54 -25.84
N LYS A 621 22.15 -27.78 -26.07
CA LYS A 621 20.84 -28.09 -26.63
C LYS A 621 19.79 -28.33 -25.55
N VAL A 622 18.58 -27.86 -25.83
CA VAL A 622 17.37 -28.20 -25.07
C VAL A 622 16.44 -28.93 -26.05
N ASP A 623 16.02 -30.15 -25.73
CA ASP A 623 15.23 -31.03 -26.61
C ASP A 623 15.79 -31.11 -28.03
N ASN A 624 17.09 -31.27 -28.17
CA ASN A 624 17.87 -31.31 -29.42
C ASN A 624 17.97 -30.02 -30.22
N GLN A 625 17.42 -28.90 -29.74
CA GLN A 625 17.57 -27.56 -30.36
C GLN A 625 18.65 -26.77 -29.62
N LEU A 626 19.48 -26.04 -30.35
CA LEU A 626 20.49 -25.18 -29.73
C LEU A 626 19.80 -23.96 -29.15
N VAL A 627 19.80 -23.81 -27.81
CA VAL A 627 19.09 -22.80 -27.03
C VAL A 627 20.03 -22.04 -26.12
N LEU A 628 21.06 -22.70 -25.58
CA LEU A 628 21.94 -22.11 -24.58
C LEU A 628 23.17 -21.43 -25.22
N ASP A 629 23.44 -20.20 -24.79
CA ASP A 629 24.69 -19.47 -25.04
C ASP A 629 25.81 -19.97 -24.12
N GLY A 630 25.45 -20.41 -22.91
CA GLY A 630 26.36 -20.95 -21.93
C GLY A 630 25.67 -21.63 -20.78
N ALA A 631 26.50 -22.34 -19.98
CA ALA A 631 26.09 -22.85 -18.69
C ALA A 631 27.15 -22.51 -17.64
N VAL A 632 26.74 -22.02 -16.47
CA VAL A 632 27.64 -21.55 -15.42
C VAL A 632 27.29 -22.20 -14.09
N ARG A 633 28.28 -22.58 -13.33
CA ARG A 633 28.16 -23.09 -11.95
C ARG A 633 28.62 -22.05 -10.96
N THR A 634 27.82 -21.83 -9.94
CA THR A 634 28.21 -20.99 -8.81
C THR A 634 28.09 -21.76 -7.50
N ARG A 635 28.93 -21.45 -6.53
CA ARG A 635 28.82 -21.93 -5.15
C ARG A 635 28.90 -20.76 -4.22
N GLN A 636 27.91 -20.63 -3.33
CA GLN A 636 27.78 -19.50 -2.40
C GLN A 636 28.02 -18.14 -3.10
N GLY A 637 27.37 -17.94 -4.25
CA GLY A 637 27.48 -16.69 -5.02
C GLY A 637 28.84 -16.38 -5.62
N ARG A 638 29.68 -17.39 -5.82
CA ARG A 638 30.97 -17.29 -6.57
C ARG A 638 30.95 -18.25 -7.71
N GLN A 639 31.34 -17.79 -8.87
CA GLN A 639 31.51 -18.69 -10.02
C GLN A 639 32.67 -19.68 -9.79
N ILE A 640 32.37 -20.95 -9.98
CA ILE A 640 33.35 -22.07 -9.84
C ILE A 640 33.61 -22.80 -11.16
N GLY A 641 32.83 -22.53 -12.20
CA GLY A 641 33.01 -23.11 -13.51
C GLY A 641 31.98 -22.62 -14.51
N GLY A 642 32.20 -22.92 -15.77
CA GLY A 642 31.26 -22.59 -16.83
C GLY A 642 31.75 -23.10 -18.19
N VAL A 643 30.83 -23.19 -19.14
CA VAL A 643 31.06 -23.54 -20.54
C VAL A 643 30.25 -22.57 -21.40
N ALA A 644 30.87 -22.09 -22.46
CA ALA A 644 30.19 -21.33 -23.51
C ALA A 644 29.87 -22.27 -24.69
N PHE A 645 28.76 -22.08 -25.34
CA PHE A 645 28.36 -22.87 -26.50
C PHE A 645 28.51 -22.04 -27.79
N PRO A 646 28.78 -22.66 -28.93
CA PRO A 646 28.91 -21.96 -30.20
C PRO A 646 27.55 -21.45 -30.67
N GLY A 647 27.48 -20.20 -31.11
CA GLY A 647 26.27 -19.58 -31.65
C GLY A 647 25.90 -18.28 -30.95
N ASN A 648 24.89 -17.60 -31.46
CA ASN A 648 24.36 -16.36 -30.87
C ASN A 648 23.03 -16.66 -30.15
N GLN A 649 23.05 -17.57 -29.19
CA GLN A 649 21.88 -17.89 -28.40
C GLN A 649 21.67 -16.83 -27.31
N LEU A 650 20.46 -16.73 -26.80
CA LEU A 650 20.09 -15.67 -25.87
C LEU A 650 19.97 -16.18 -24.42
N ASN A 651 20.03 -17.48 -24.18
CA ASN A 651 19.80 -18.05 -22.86
C ASN A 651 21.06 -18.63 -22.23
N VAL A 652 21.20 -18.41 -20.94
CA VAL A 652 22.28 -18.97 -20.11
C VAL A 652 21.67 -19.79 -18.98
N LEU A 653 22.16 -21.01 -18.76
CA LEU A 653 21.79 -21.83 -17.62
C LEU A 653 22.73 -21.53 -16.45
N GLN A 654 22.24 -20.97 -15.36
CA GLN A 654 22.99 -20.75 -14.14
C GLN A 654 22.62 -21.78 -13.09
N MET A 655 23.57 -22.55 -12.65
CA MET A 655 23.45 -23.58 -11.62
C MET A 655 24.04 -23.04 -10.33
N ALA A 656 23.23 -22.66 -9.37
CA ALA A 656 23.64 -22.11 -8.10
C ALA A 656 23.60 -23.17 -6.99
N GLU A 657 24.68 -23.35 -6.28
CA GLU A 657 24.77 -24.18 -5.07
C GLU A 657 24.76 -23.22 -3.85
N ILE A 658 23.74 -23.34 -3.02
CA ILE A 658 23.57 -22.58 -1.81
C ILE A 658 23.25 -23.53 -0.67
N ASP A 659 24.09 -23.58 0.36
CA ASP A 659 23.94 -24.47 1.53
C ASP A 659 23.64 -25.93 1.14
N GLN A 660 24.38 -26.48 0.19
CA GLN A 660 24.23 -27.81 -0.38
C GLN A 660 22.94 -28.03 -1.21
N THR A 661 22.12 -27.00 -1.38
CA THR A 661 20.95 -27.05 -2.24
C THR A 661 21.32 -26.51 -3.62
N GLN A 662 20.97 -27.26 -4.66
CA GLN A 662 21.15 -26.84 -6.05
C GLN A 662 19.90 -26.16 -6.58
N THR A 663 20.07 -24.94 -7.06
CA THR A 663 19.02 -24.17 -7.75
C THR A 663 19.45 -23.88 -9.17
N PHE A 664 18.54 -23.98 -10.11
CA PHE A 664 18.79 -23.78 -11.54
C PHE A 664 17.98 -22.59 -12.03
N TYR A 665 18.63 -21.66 -12.71
CA TYR A 665 18.01 -20.50 -13.32
C TYR A 665 18.28 -20.47 -14.81
N LEU A 666 17.25 -20.27 -15.61
CA LEU A 666 17.40 -19.92 -17.02
C LEU A 666 17.32 -18.40 -17.14
N LEU A 667 18.37 -17.80 -17.69
CA LEU A 667 18.51 -16.35 -17.79
C LEU A 667 18.65 -15.93 -19.24
N HIS A 668 18.09 -14.76 -19.58
CA HIS A 668 18.49 -14.08 -20.80
C HIS A 668 19.95 -13.62 -20.70
N ARG A 669 20.69 -13.62 -21.82
CA ARG A 669 22.12 -13.22 -21.87
C ARG A 669 22.36 -11.82 -21.30
N ASP A 670 21.45 -10.86 -21.56
CA ASP A 670 21.59 -9.49 -21.06
C ASP A 670 21.50 -9.44 -19.53
N LEU A 671 20.62 -10.22 -18.92
CA LEU A 671 20.56 -10.35 -17.47
C LEU A 671 21.81 -11.04 -16.92
N PHE A 672 22.27 -12.10 -17.59
CA PHE A 672 23.51 -12.79 -17.20
C PHE A 672 24.73 -11.85 -17.22
N GLN A 673 24.81 -10.94 -18.19
CA GLN A 673 25.88 -9.95 -18.32
C GLN A 673 25.69 -8.72 -17.44
N SER A 674 24.50 -8.49 -16.89
CA SER A 674 24.22 -7.33 -16.04
C SER A 674 25.16 -7.25 -14.84
N SER A 675 25.50 -6.03 -14.44
CA SER A 675 26.31 -5.79 -13.24
C SER A 675 25.68 -6.38 -11.98
N PHE A 676 24.34 -6.39 -11.88
CA PHE A 676 23.64 -7.07 -10.79
C PHE A 676 24.02 -8.55 -10.73
N ASN A 677 23.87 -9.30 -11.82
CA ASN A 677 24.19 -10.73 -11.83
C ASN A 677 25.69 -10.98 -11.63
N GLN A 678 26.58 -10.17 -12.25
CA GLN A 678 28.02 -10.30 -12.15
C GLN A 678 28.50 -10.10 -10.72
N LEU A 679 28.03 -9.05 -10.04
CA LEU A 679 28.42 -8.71 -8.68
C LEU A 679 27.74 -9.63 -7.66
N PHE A 680 26.43 -9.83 -7.78
CA PHE A 680 25.66 -10.53 -6.75
C PHE A 680 25.71 -12.04 -6.87
N HIS A 681 25.48 -12.62 -8.05
CA HIS A 681 25.39 -14.08 -8.21
C HIS A 681 26.71 -14.73 -8.61
N LEU A 682 27.53 -14.04 -9.39
CA LEU A 682 28.80 -14.61 -9.88
C LEU A 682 30.01 -14.24 -9.01
N GLY A 683 29.88 -13.20 -8.18
CA GLY A 683 30.96 -12.68 -7.34
C GLY A 683 32.16 -12.17 -8.15
N ARG A 684 31.93 -11.67 -9.35
CA ARG A 684 32.92 -11.13 -10.27
C ARG A 684 33.00 -9.60 -10.10
N ALA A 685 33.55 -9.15 -8.98
CA ALA A 685 33.81 -7.72 -8.79
C ALA A 685 35.12 -7.31 -9.39
N ASP A 686 35.15 -6.24 -10.18
CA ASP A 686 36.37 -5.56 -10.57
C ASP A 686 36.90 -4.81 -9.34
N SER A 687 38.04 -5.29 -8.79
CA SER A 687 38.62 -4.74 -7.56
C SER A 687 39.14 -3.30 -7.71
N ALA A 688 39.31 -2.83 -8.93
CA ALA A 688 39.66 -1.43 -9.19
C ALA A 688 38.42 -0.50 -9.03
N LEU A 689 37.22 -1.04 -9.09
CA LEU A 689 35.98 -0.28 -9.02
C LEU A 689 35.19 -0.59 -7.75
N PHE A 690 35.10 -1.84 -7.34
CA PHE A 690 34.22 -2.32 -6.28
C PHE A 690 34.97 -3.12 -5.23
N GLU A 691 35.01 -2.62 -4.00
CA GLU A 691 35.51 -3.33 -2.83
C GLU A 691 34.31 -3.89 -2.04
N MET A 692 34.31 -5.20 -1.82
CA MET A 692 33.23 -5.83 -1.04
C MET A 692 33.45 -5.59 0.46
N VAL A 693 32.52 -4.82 1.09
CA VAL A 693 32.56 -4.47 2.50
C VAL A 693 31.63 -5.32 3.37
N TYR A 694 30.61 -5.94 2.76
CA TYR A 694 29.70 -6.87 3.46
C TYR A 694 29.33 -8.05 2.56
N TYR A 695 29.31 -9.25 3.15
CA TYR A 695 28.98 -10.50 2.46
C TYR A 695 28.14 -11.41 3.35
N ASP A 696 26.86 -11.60 2.99
CA ASP A 696 25.97 -12.61 3.56
C ASP A 696 25.08 -13.18 2.42
N TYR A 697 25.71 -13.90 1.49
CA TYR A 697 25.00 -14.55 0.40
C TYR A 697 24.19 -15.76 0.92
N PRO A 698 22.93 -15.97 0.51
CA PRO A 698 22.26 -15.33 -0.61
C PRO A 698 21.53 -14.02 -0.30
N TYR A 699 21.59 -13.48 0.91
CA TYR A 699 20.71 -12.38 1.32
C TYR A 699 21.16 -11.01 0.81
N ALA A 700 22.41 -10.63 1.09
CA ALA A 700 22.92 -9.32 0.74
C ALA A 700 24.42 -9.31 0.46
N ARG A 701 24.83 -8.35 -0.38
CA ARG A 701 26.23 -7.92 -0.58
C ARG A 701 26.26 -6.40 -0.63
N ILE A 702 27.26 -5.80 -0.01
CA ILE A 702 27.52 -4.37 -0.10
C ILE A 702 28.93 -4.15 -0.62
N PHE A 703 29.02 -3.29 -1.62
CA PHE A 703 30.29 -2.90 -2.22
C PHE A 703 30.54 -1.42 -1.96
N ARG A 704 31.75 -1.07 -1.58
CA ARG A 704 32.23 0.32 -1.60
C ARG A 704 32.78 0.61 -2.99
N LEU A 705 32.26 1.64 -3.65
CA LEU A 705 32.76 2.09 -4.93
C LEU A 705 34.06 2.87 -4.70
N GLN A 706 35.12 2.48 -5.40
CA GLN A 706 36.42 3.14 -5.32
C GLN A 706 36.35 4.52 -5.97
N THR A 707 36.84 5.52 -5.26
CA THR A 707 36.73 6.95 -5.65
C THR A 707 37.97 7.48 -6.38
N GLN A 708 38.88 6.59 -6.88
CA GLN A 708 40.07 7.05 -7.57
C GLN A 708 39.78 7.87 -8.80
#